data_fa966f0cafec8943357a384dca8e6e99
#
_entry.id   fa966f0cafec8943357a384dca8e6e99
#
_cell.length_a   1.000
_cell.length_b   1.000
_cell.length_c   1.000
_cell.angle_alpha   90.00
_cell.angle_beta   90.00
_cell.angle_gamma   90.00
#
_symmetry.space_group_name_H-M   'P 1'
#
loop_
_entity.id
_entity.type
_entity.pdbx_description
1 polymer ?
#
loop_
_entity_poly.entity_id
_entity_poly.type
_entity_poly.pdbx_seq_one_letter_code
_entity_poly.pdbx_strand_id
1 'polypeptide(L)'
;MSTFAAPIYAEANREHLLAEFARLRTLLTGDQAPGAGPLPWDCDQPPAADILTAIFDLSPFERDLLLLCAAVEMEADLGELCGRLTGRPQRNSPTFGLALSLMPNPDWRALAPASPLRYFRLVELEPGFGLAAAPLRIDERILHFLAGSNRMDARLQSILRFEPPTAPLAEDHQELLDSLLRDCDARPETISLHLHGDDPAAQRAIAARIAQHFDRHLLILRAENAPAAGADLEQFLALWSREALLLPAFLLLDWHGDAPIANLRALAERIPTTLLIASRDAEKLHRLTWRHEVNCPDPTAQRRMWQSALAAVVPAKILESNAQLDTALDRMAEQFRMSADTIATVAAAVANEPDSLAERLWQNCRAVSRPQLDLLAERISPRAAWDDLVLPDAETAVLKMLVSQARNRMTVYEHWGFASRGRRGLGMSALFSGPSGTGKTLAAEVLAAELDLDLYRIDLSAVVSKFIGETEKNLKKVFDAAEQGGVVMLFDEAEALFGKRSEVRDSHDRYANIEVGYLLQRMEQFQGVAILTTNTKASLDKAFQRRLRFSVDFPYPGAAERERIWRRAIPSQTPSSGIDPARLAQLHMTGGNIRNIALNAAFLAAETGQPLSMSHLREAANLEAAKTERPIAATETRGWE
;
A
#
# COMPACT_ATOMS: atom_id res chain seq x y z
N MET A 1 1.78 26.80 10.41
CA MET A 1 3.03 27.34 11.01
C MET A 1 2.65 28.10 12.26
N SER A 2 3.30 27.78 13.38
CA SER A 2 2.97 28.23 14.74
C SER A 2 2.99 29.76 14.86
N THR A 3 1.85 30.34 15.19
CA THR A 3 1.66 31.78 15.51
C THR A 3 2.46 32.27 16.73
N PHE A 4 3.09 31.36 17.49
CA PHE A 4 3.98 31.66 18.61
C PHE A 4 5.38 32.19 18.19
N ALA A 5 5.62 32.41 16.90
CA ALA A 5 6.96 32.73 16.39
C ALA A 5 7.29 34.25 16.38
N ALA A 6 6.38 35.10 16.78
CA ALA A 6 6.71 36.54 16.88
C ALA A 6 7.58 36.79 18.13
N PRO A 7 8.76 37.41 18.01
CA PRO A 7 9.64 37.68 19.15
C PRO A 7 8.95 38.46 20.29
N ILE A 8 8.02 39.33 19.94
CA ILE A 8 7.23 40.14 20.88
C ILE A 8 6.32 39.26 21.75
N TYR A 9 5.63 38.25 21.15
CA TYR A 9 4.79 37.33 21.91
C TYR A 9 5.61 36.47 22.88
N ALA A 10 6.75 35.94 22.45
CA ALA A 10 7.59 35.09 23.27
C ALA A 10 8.12 35.84 24.51
N GLU A 11 8.49 37.09 24.38
CA GLU A 11 8.95 37.94 25.47
C GLU A 11 7.80 38.29 26.45
N ALA A 12 6.67 38.75 25.92
CA ALA A 12 5.48 39.06 26.72
C ALA A 12 4.96 37.81 27.49
N ASN A 13 4.91 36.64 26.82
CA ASN A 13 4.50 35.39 27.45
C ASN A 13 5.44 34.95 28.59
N ARG A 14 6.76 35.14 28.40
CA ARG A 14 7.75 34.87 29.45
C ARG A 14 7.56 35.79 30.64
N GLU A 15 7.36 37.07 30.42
CA GLU A 15 7.11 38.04 31.51
C GLU A 15 5.83 37.71 32.28
N HIS A 16 4.76 37.32 31.54
CA HIS A 16 3.51 36.88 32.16
C HIS A 16 3.70 35.62 33.03
N LEU A 17 4.43 34.60 32.55
CA LEU A 17 4.73 33.41 33.31
C LEU A 17 5.52 33.73 34.61
N LEU A 18 6.54 34.58 34.52
CA LEU A 18 7.33 34.98 35.68
C LEU A 18 6.46 35.70 36.72
N ALA A 19 5.53 36.55 36.30
CA ALA A 19 4.59 37.20 37.23
C ALA A 19 3.64 36.19 37.90
N GLU A 20 3.14 35.19 37.14
CA GLU A 20 2.33 34.12 37.71
C GLU A 20 3.13 33.27 38.71
N PHE A 21 4.41 32.99 38.48
CA PHE A 21 5.27 32.28 39.39
C PHE A 21 5.53 33.10 40.69
N ALA A 22 5.71 34.39 40.54
CA ALA A 22 5.83 35.28 41.71
C ALA A 22 4.53 35.32 42.56
N ARG A 23 3.35 35.34 41.90
CA ARG A 23 2.04 35.22 42.55
C ARG A 23 1.92 33.90 43.32
N LEU A 24 2.28 32.79 42.72
CA LEU A 24 2.25 31.46 43.37
C LEU A 24 3.22 31.38 44.53
N ARG A 25 4.40 31.96 44.45
CA ARG A 25 5.37 32.04 45.54
C ARG A 25 4.77 32.76 46.75
N THR A 26 4.11 33.90 46.53
CA THR A 26 3.41 34.67 47.58
C THR A 26 2.29 33.85 48.23
N LEU A 27 1.50 33.12 47.46
CA LEU A 27 0.46 32.23 47.97
C LEU A 27 1.04 31.12 48.86
N LEU A 28 2.18 30.56 48.50
CA LEU A 28 2.83 29.48 49.26
C LEU A 28 3.53 29.96 50.55
N THR A 29 4.09 31.19 50.53
CA THR A 29 4.77 31.75 51.71
C THR A 29 3.83 32.46 52.69
N GLY A 30 2.62 32.82 52.26
CA GLY A 30 1.68 33.61 53.04
C GLY A 30 2.08 35.08 53.17
N ASP A 31 3.10 35.54 52.45
CA ASP A 31 3.54 36.92 52.46
C ASP A 31 2.52 37.81 51.75
N GLN A 32 2.22 38.98 52.35
CA GLN A 32 1.45 40.01 51.63
C GLN A 32 2.38 40.73 50.66
N ALA A 33 2.43 40.27 49.39
CA ALA A 33 3.10 41.07 48.35
C ALA A 33 2.28 42.32 48.06
N PRO A 34 2.92 43.48 47.80
CA PRO A 34 2.23 44.62 47.27
C PRO A 34 1.63 44.20 45.91
N GLY A 35 0.32 44.37 45.75
CA GLY A 35 -0.46 43.88 44.63
C GLY A 35 0.17 44.29 43.31
N ALA A 36 0.85 43.34 42.68
CA ALA A 36 1.13 43.40 41.27
C ALA A 36 -0.22 43.17 40.58
N GLY A 37 -0.84 44.25 40.10
CA GLY A 37 -2.00 44.20 39.23
C GLY A 37 -1.66 43.34 37.99
N PRO A 38 -2.67 42.88 37.24
CA PRO A 38 -2.42 42.13 36.03
C PRO A 38 -1.49 42.94 35.10
N LEU A 39 -0.42 42.29 34.64
CA LEU A 39 0.48 42.89 33.64
C LEU A 39 -0.31 43.31 32.42
N PRO A 40 -0.06 44.53 31.86
CA PRO A 40 -0.69 44.90 30.59
C PRO A 40 -0.29 43.89 29.52
N TRP A 41 -1.28 43.33 28.87
CA TRP A 41 -1.09 42.38 27.75
C TRP A 41 -1.41 43.08 26.46
N ASP A 42 -0.42 43.24 25.57
CA ASP A 42 -0.51 44.01 24.33
C ASP A 42 -0.28 43.13 23.08
N CYS A 43 -0.56 41.84 23.20
CA CYS A 43 -0.47 40.90 22.06
C CYS A 43 -1.88 40.45 21.63
N ASP A 44 -2.06 40.22 20.33
CA ASP A 44 -3.31 39.75 19.75
C ASP A 44 -3.71 38.37 20.30
N GLN A 45 -2.76 37.51 20.66
CA GLN A 45 -3.00 36.21 21.24
C GLN A 45 -2.88 36.25 22.76
N PRO A 46 -3.76 35.55 23.50
CA PRO A 46 -3.67 35.44 24.96
C PRO A 46 -2.37 34.77 25.42
N PRO A 47 -1.97 34.93 26.69
CA PRO A 47 -0.86 34.19 27.30
C PRO A 47 -1.06 32.68 27.17
N ALA A 48 0.02 31.92 27.00
CA ALA A 48 -0.04 30.46 26.85
C ALA A 48 -0.76 29.76 28.03
N ALA A 49 -0.63 30.26 29.25
CA ALA A 49 -1.35 29.77 30.43
C ALA A 49 -2.87 29.92 30.33
N ASP A 50 -3.33 31.05 29.77
CA ASP A 50 -4.75 31.32 29.61
C ASP A 50 -5.33 30.54 28.43
N ILE A 51 -4.54 30.35 27.39
CA ILE A 51 -4.90 29.45 26.26
C ILE A 51 -5.12 28.03 26.77
N LEU A 52 -4.19 27.46 27.57
CA LEU A 52 -4.36 26.13 28.17
C LEU A 52 -5.59 26.05 29.05
N THR A 53 -5.82 27.09 29.88
CA THR A 53 -6.98 27.16 30.77
C THR A 53 -8.29 27.09 29.99
N ALA A 54 -8.38 27.85 28.89
CA ALA A 54 -9.57 27.88 28.05
C ALA A 54 -9.76 26.58 27.24
N ILE A 55 -8.69 26.03 26.66
CA ILE A 55 -8.74 24.81 25.83
C ILE A 55 -9.15 23.59 26.64
N PHE A 56 -8.60 23.43 27.85
CA PHE A 56 -8.85 22.26 28.72
C PHE A 56 -9.92 22.49 29.77
N ASP A 57 -10.59 23.65 29.76
CA ASP A 57 -11.62 24.05 30.76
C ASP A 57 -11.12 23.86 32.20
N LEU A 58 -9.91 24.36 32.47
CA LEU A 58 -9.31 24.23 33.80
C LEU A 58 -9.97 25.14 34.80
N SER A 59 -10.36 24.59 35.94
CA SER A 59 -10.74 25.41 37.09
C SER A 59 -9.58 26.30 37.56
N PRO A 60 -9.85 27.40 38.29
CA PRO A 60 -8.77 28.24 38.84
C PRO A 60 -7.77 27.46 39.69
N PHE A 61 -8.24 26.46 40.46
CA PHE A 61 -7.38 25.56 41.24
C PHE A 61 -6.49 24.69 40.34
N GLU A 62 -7.03 24.09 39.28
CA GLU A 62 -6.28 23.25 38.36
C GLU A 62 -5.25 24.07 37.56
N ARG A 63 -5.61 25.30 37.14
CA ARG A 63 -4.70 26.25 36.51
C ARG A 63 -3.50 26.58 37.43
N ASP A 64 -3.76 26.96 38.66
CA ASP A 64 -2.72 27.29 39.62
C ASP A 64 -1.81 26.10 39.93
N LEU A 65 -2.37 24.89 40.04
CA LEU A 65 -1.60 23.68 40.23
C LEU A 65 -0.73 23.33 39.01
N LEU A 66 -1.24 23.47 37.80
CA LEU A 66 -0.48 23.26 36.58
C LEU A 66 0.70 24.25 36.50
N LEU A 67 0.43 25.53 36.76
CA LEU A 67 1.46 26.59 36.81
C LEU A 67 2.49 26.34 37.90
N LEU A 68 2.08 25.82 39.08
CA LEU A 68 3.02 25.45 40.14
C LEU A 68 3.95 24.30 39.69
N CYS A 69 3.40 23.29 38.99
CA CYS A 69 4.22 22.21 38.42
C CYS A 69 5.22 22.75 37.39
N ALA A 70 4.80 23.71 36.54
CA ALA A 70 5.69 24.37 35.61
C ALA A 70 6.77 25.23 36.28
N ALA A 71 6.37 25.97 37.29
CA ALA A 71 7.26 26.85 38.06
C ALA A 71 8.40 26.08 38.74
N VAL A 72 8.09 24.91 39.30
CA VAL A 72 9.10 24.03 39.94
C VAL A 72 10.14 23.51 38.92
N GLU A 73 9.76 23.26 37.69
CA GLU A 73 10.70 22.84 36.64
C GLU A 73 11.52 24.03 36.08
N MET A 74 10.97 25.25 36.12
CA MET A 74 11.61 26.44 35.54
C MET A 74 12.39 27.28 36.55
N GLU A 75 12.03 27.21 37.84
CA GLU A 75 12.66 27.97 38.94
C GLU A 75 13.01 27.03 40.14
N ALA A 76 14.30 26.80 40.36
CA ALA A 76 14.78 25.90 41.39
C ALA A 76 14.28 26.28 42.83
N ASP A 77 14.19 27.58 43.12
CA ASP A 77 13.79 28.08 44.44
C ASP A 77 12.36 27.68 44.81
N LEU A 78 11.44 27.60 43.84
CA LEU A 78 10.07 27.16 44.05
C LEU A 78 10.00 25.65 44.34
N GLY A 79 10.87 24.86 43.72
CA GLY A 79 11.02 23.45 44.04
C GLY A 79 11.48 23.24 45.50
N GLU A 80 12.49 23.97 45.94
CA GLU A 80 12.97 23.92 47.33
C GLU A 80 11.88 24.36 48.33
N LEU A 81 11.10 25.38 47.99
CA LEU A 81 9.98 25.84 48.80
C LEU A 81 8.92 24.72 48.95
N CYS A 82 8.52 24.07 47.86
CA CYS A 82 7.59 22.93 47.88
C CYS A 82 8.12 21.79 48.76
N GLY A 83 9.41 21.47 48.67
CA GLY A 83 10.07 20.45 49.49
C GLY A 83 10.01 20.77 50.99
N ARG A 84 10.24 22.00 51.36
CA ARG A 84 10.13 22.46 52.76
C ARG A 84 8.69 22.39 53.28
N LEU A 85 7.73 22.87 52.50
CA LEU A 85 6.32 22.89 52.90
C LEU A 85 5.70 21.49 53.00
N THR A 86 6.17 20.54 52.20
CA THR A 86 5.73 19.13 52.32
C THR A 86 6.45 18.34 53.39
N GLY A 87 7.41 18.94 54.12
CA GLY A 87 8.25 18.25 55.10
C GLY A 87 9.24 17.26 54.47
N ARG A 88 9.52 17.37 53.17
CA ARG A 88 10.41 16.49 52.41
C ARG A 88 11.44 17.31 51.64
N PRO A 89 12.40 17.94 52.28
CA PRO A 89 13.33 18.90 51.65
C PRO A 89 14.22 18.29 50.55
N GLN A 90 14.25 16.97 50.41
CA GLN A 90 14.96 16.30 49.34
C GLN A 90 14.09 16.07 48.08
N ARG A 91 12.81 16.46 48.11
CA ARG A 91 11.86 16.28 47.03
C ARG A 91 11.27 17.63 46.61
N ASN A 92 11.78 18.15 45.53
CA ASN A 92 11.44 19.47 45.00
C ASN A 92 10.23 19.43 44.08
N SER A 93 9.17 18.68 44.44
CA SER A 93 7.98 18.53 43.56
C SER A 93 6.71 18.88 44.33
N PRO A 94 5.75 19.55 43.71
CA PRO A 94 4.45 19.81 44.30
C PRO A 94 3.65 18.50 44.46
N THR A 95 2.64 18.53 45.31
CA THR A 95 1.69 17.43 45.52
C THR A 95 0.27 17.98 45.55
N PHE A 96 -0.72 17.15 45.24
CA PHE A 96 -2.13 17.54 45.41
C PHE A 96 -2.43 17.95 46.86
N GLY A 97 -1.83 17.27 47.86
CA GLY A 97 -2.02 17.60 49.29
C GLY A 97 -1.50 18.99 49.64
N LEU A 98 -0.34 19.40 49.09
CA LEU A 98 0.19 20.76 49.27
C LEU A 98 -0.77 21.79 48.63
N ALA A 99 -1.20 21.55 47.40
CA ALA A 99 -2.11 22.46 46.68
C ALA A 99 -3.45 22.62 47.41
N LEU A 100 -4.07 21.52 47.84
CA LEU A 100 -5.33 21.55 48.59
C LEU A 100 -5.24 22.29 49.94
N SER A 101 -4.04 22.35 50.55
CA SER A 101 -3.82 23.01 51.84
C SER A 101 -3.56 24.50 51.73
N LEU A 102 -2.96 24.96 50.62
CA LEU A 102 -2.42 26.31 50.50
C LEU A 102 -3.02 27.17 49.39
N MET A 103 -3.58 26.53 48.34
CA MET A 103 -4.14 27.26 47.21
C MET A 103 -5.59 27.70 47.44
N PRO A 104 -6.02 28.80 46.85
CA PRO A 104 -7.41 29.25 46.92
C PRO A 104 -8.34 28.27 46.16
N ASN A 105 -9.60 28.19 46.64
CA ASN A 105 -10.63 27.34 46.02
C ASN A 105 -10.24 25.87 45.84
N PRO A 106 -9.74 25.20 46.90
CA PRO A 106 -9.29 23.82 46.80
C PRO A 106 -10.42 22.90 46.33
N ASP A 107 -10.14 22.11 45.27
CA ASP A 107 -11.13 21.19 44.70
C ASP A 107 -10.57 19.77 44.62
N TRP A 108 -11.15 18.86 45.45
CA TRP A 108 -10.76 17.45 45.44
C TRP A 108 -11.04 16.74 44.09
N ARG A 109 -11.98 17.25 43.30
CA ARG A 109 -12.32 16.68 41.99
C ARG A 109 -11.14 16.72 41.01
N ALA A 110 -10.22 17.66 41.17
CA ALA A 110 -8.99 17.73 40.36
C ALA A 110 -8.11 16.46 40.47
N LEU A 111 -8.28 15.62 41.50
CA LEU A 111 -7.57 14.37 41.68
C LEU A 111 -8.22 13.20 40.89
N ALA A 112 -9.44 13.37 40.42
CA ALA A 112 -10.15 12.30 39.71
C ALA A 112 -9.45 11.94 38.39
N PRO A 113 -9.41 10.66 37.97
CA PRO A 113 -8.85 10.26 36.69
C PRO A 113 -9.50 10.95 35.49
N ALA A 114 -10.75 11.37 35.64
CA ALA A 114 -11.50 12.07 34.59
C ALA A 114 -11.30 13.59 34.63
N SER A 115 -10.55 14.15 35.62
CA SER A 115 -10.26 15.59 35.64
C SER A 115 -9.34 15.98 34.48
N PRO A 116 -9.44 17.21 33.95
CA PRO A 116 -8.63 17.67 32.83
C PRO A 116 -7.12 17.47 33.04
N LEU A 117 -6.61 17.78 34.22
CA LEU A 117 -5.19 17.61 34.53
C LEU A 117 -4.70 16.18 34.33
N ARG A 118 -5.52 15.19 34.67
CA ARG A 118 -5.16 13.78 34.61
C ARG A 118 -5.60 13.11 33.30
N TYR A 119 -6.81 13.42 32.81
CA TYR A 119 -7.35 12.85 31.59
C TYR A 119 -6.46 13.20 30.38
N PHE A 120 -6.12 14.49 30.23
CA PHE A 120 -5.25 14.95 29.16
C PHE A 120 -3.76 14.80 29.45
N ARG A 121 -3.41 14.16 30.59
CA ARG A 121 -2.02 14.01 31.05
C ARG A 121 -1.25 15.32 31.02
N LEU A 122 -1.85 16.40 31.52
CA LEU A 122 -1.16 17.68 31.68
C LEU A 122 -0.16 17.62 32.83
N VAL A 123 -0.48 16.80 33.87
CA VAL A 123 0.42 16.43 34.96
C VAL A 123 0.46 14.92 35.12
N GLU A 124 1.62 14.41 35.52
CA GLU A 124 1.83 13.00 35.84
C GLU A 124 2.09 12.82 37.33
N LEU A 125 1.60 11.72 37.92
CA LEU A 125 1.83 11.33 39.28
C LEU A 125 2.97 10.31 39.36
N GLU A 126 3.92 10.54 40.25
CA GLU A 126 4.96 9.55 40.50
C GLU A 126 4.35 8.32 41.20
N PRO A 127 4.58 7.10 40.68
CA PRO A 127 4.02 5.88 41.26
C PRO A 127 4.65 5.55 42.61
N GLY A 128 3.90 4.77 43.43
CA GLY A 128 4.39 4.30 44.75
C GLY A 128 3.99 5.17 45.93
N PHE A 129 3.13 6.17 45.73
CA PHE A 129 2.63 7.07 46.79
C PHE A 129 1.11 7.05 46.86
N GLY A 130 0.56 7.50 48.00
CA GLY A 130 -0.87 7.80 48.09
C GLY A 130 -1.24 8.99 47.21
N LEU A 131 -2.46 9.01 46.69
CA LEU A 131 -2.92 9.94 45.65
C LEU A 131 -2.61 11.43 45.97
N ALA A 132 -2.92 11.89 47.20
CA ALA A 132 -2.66 13.27 47.58
C ALA A 132 -1.18 13.57 47.88
N ALA A 133 -0.39 12.55 48.21
CA ALA A 133 1.02 12.68 48.60
C ALA A 133 1.99 12.35 47.44
N ALA A 134 1.47 11.94 46.30
CA ALA A 134 2.27 11.65 45.11
C ALA A 134 2.90 12.94 44.59
N PRO A 135 4.21 12.95 44.28
CA PRO A 135 4.84 14.03 43.53
C PRO A 135 4.19 14.22 42.16
N LEU A 136 3.96 15.47 41.80
CA LEU A 136 3.41 15.86 40.52
C LEU A 136 4.52 16.38 39.62
N ARG A 137 4.49 15.99 38.37
CA ARG A 137 5.35 16.51 37.31
C ARG A 137 4.50 17.00 36.16
N ILE A 138 4.86 18.18 35.64
CA ILE A 138 4.23 18.65 34.39
C ILE A 138 4.72 17.81 33.23
N ASP A 139 3.84 17.54 32.28
CA ASP A 139 4.22 16.89 31.02
C ASP A 139 5.12 17.81 30.17
N GLU A 140 6.20 17.28 29.63
CA GLU A 140 7.20 18.02 28.87
C GLU A 140 6.57 18.82 27.70
N ARG A 141 5.60 18.23 27.00
CA ARG A 141 4.87 18.89 25.93
C ARG A 141 4.13 20.16 26.39
N ILE A 142 3.53 20.10 27.57
CA ILE A 142 2.79 21.22 28.15
C ILE A 142 3.76 22.29 28.68
N LEU A 143 4.87 21.88 29.26
CA LEU A 143 5.93 22.80 29.70
C LEU A 143 6.47 23.61 28.49
N HIS A 144 6.75 22.95 27.38
CA HIS A 144 7.17 23.63 26.14
C HIS A 144 6.10 24.56 25.58
N PHE A 145 4.81 24.16 25.67
CA PHE A 145 3.71 25.04 25.25
C PHE A 145 3.65 26.32 26.09
N LEU A 146 3.74 26.19 27.42
CA LEU A 146 3.82 27.34 28.31
C LEU A 146 5.01 28.24 27.99
N ALA A 147 6.15 27.67 27.63
CA ALA A 147 7.33 28.40 27.21
C ALA A 147 7.21 29.04 25.80
N GLY A 148 6.05 28.92 25.14
CA GLY A 148 5.78 29.51 23.82
C GLY A 148 6.17 28.62 22.62
N SER A 149 6.42 27.33 22.83
CA SER A 149 6.75 26.39 21.77
C SER A 149 5.59 25.39 21.54
N ASN A 150 4.85 25.56 20.43
CA ASN A 150 3.74 24.66 20.09
C ASN A 150 4.19 23.62 19.05
N ARG A 151 4.88 22.57 19.49
CA ARG A 151 5.31 21.43 18.66
C ARG A 151 4.61 20.17 19.12
N MET A 152 4.29 19.28 18.20
CA MET A 152 3.66 17.98 18.51
C MET A 152 4.45 17.19 19.53
N ASP A 153 3.74 16.46 20.40
CA ASP A 153 4.31 15.52 21.37
C ASP A 153 5.26 14.52 20.68
N ALA A 154 6.46 14.36 21.23
CA ALA A 154 7.49 13.48 20.69
C ALA A 154 7.01 12.00 20.60
N ARG A 155 6.15 11.56 21.55
CA ARG A 155 5.56 10.22 21.55
C ARG A 155 4.64 9.97 20.37
N LEU A 156 3.97 10.99 19.85
CA LEU A 156 3.09 10.91 18.68
C LEU A 156 3.85 11.17 17.38
N GLN A 157 4.93 11.95 17.38
CA GLN A 157 5.74 12.21 16.20
C GLN A 157 6.33 10.94 15.56
N SER A 158 6.59 9.91 16.35
CA SER A 158 7.13 8.64 15.85
C SER A 158 6.12 7.83 15.05
N ILE A 159 4.81 8.03 15.28
CA ILE A 159 3.72 7.22 14.72
C ILE A 159 2.79 8.01 13.81
N LEU A 160 2.70 9.34 13.96
CA LEU A 160 1.88 10.21 13.12
C LEU A 160 2.73 10.90 12.06
N ARG A 161 2.17 11.07 10.87
CA ARG A 161 2.80 11.80 9.76
C ARG A 161 1.92 12.94 9.30
N PHE A 162 2.53 14.07 8.98
CA PHE A 162 1.85 15.19 8.35
C PHE A 162 1.65 14.93 6.86
N GLU A 163 0.44 15.20 6.35
CA GLU A 163 0.10 15.12 4.93
C GLU A 163 -0.25 16.51 4.40
N PRO A 164 0.51 17.04 3.43
CA PRO A 164 0.20 18.32 2.82
C PRO A 164 -0.95 18.20 1.82
N PRO A 165 -1.81 19.25 1.68
CA PRO A 165 -2.95 19.23 0.75
C PRO A 165 -2.54 19.58 -0.69
N THR A 166 -1.38 19.12 -1.15
CA THR A 166 -0.79 19.53 -2.45
C THR A 166 -0.97 18.50 -3.55
N ALA A 167 -1.35 17.27 -3.20
CA ALA A 167 -1.53 16.20 -4.18
C ALA A 167 -2.66 16.53 -5.18
N PRO A 168 -2.47 16.28 -6.49
CA PRO A 168 -3.50 16.48 -7.49
C PRO A 168 -4.65 15.48 -7.32
N LEU A 169 -5.85 15.87 -7.74
CA LEU A 169 -7.04 15.03 -7.76
C LEU A 169 -7.55 14.87 -9.20
N ALA A 170 -8.14 13.73 -9.49
CA ALA A 170 -8.92 13.52 -10.71
C ALA A 170 -10.20 14.37 -10.68
N GLU A 171 -10.81 14.62 -11.84
CA GLU A 171 -12.02 15.41 -11.96
C GLU A 171 -13.18 14.84 -11.12
N ASP A 172 -13.41 13.53 -11.22
CA ASP A 172 -14.45 12.82 -10.45
C ASP A 172 -14.20 12.92 -8.94
N HIS A 173 -12.92 12.86 -8.51
CA HIS A 173 -12.54 13.04 -7.11
C HIS A 173 -12.70 14.49 -6.63
N GLN A 174 -12.52 15.46 -7.53
CA GLN A 174 -12.77 16.87 -7.21
C GLN A 174 -14.29 17.13 -7.03
N GLU A 175 -15.14 16.56 -7.89
CA GLU A 175 -16.60 16.62 -7.75
C GLU A 175 -17.06 15.99 -6.43
N LEU A 176 -16.51 14.83 -6.08
CA LEU A 176 -16.77 14.18 -4.79
C LEU A 176 -16.35 15.08 -3.63
N LEU A 177 -15.15 15.67 -3.68
CA LEU A 177 -14.65 16.59 -2.66
C LEU A 177 -15.59 17.78 -2.49
N ASP A 178 -16.03 18.42 -3.58
CA ASP A 178 -16.94 19.56 -3.55
C ASP A 178 -18.30 19.20 -2.95
N SER A 179 -18.77 17.97 -3.16
CA SER A 179 -19.97 17.46 -2.50
C SER A 179 -19.74 17.25 -1.00
N LEU A 180 -18.64 16.62 -0.62
CA LEU A 180 -18.27 16.37 0.77
C LEU A 180 -18.11 17.66 1.57
N LEU A 181 -17.48 18.69 1.00
CA LEU A 181 -17.30 19.98 1.67
C LEU A 181 -18.65 20.64 1.98
N ARG A 182 -19.60 20.62 1.04
CA ARG A 182 -20.96 21.14 1.28
C ARG A 182 -21.69 20.39 2.39
N ASP A 183 -21.53 19.06 2.44
CA ASP A 183 -22.15 18.24 3.48
C ASP A 183 -21.49 18.47 4.85
N CYS A 184 -20.18 18.66 4.90
CA CYS A 184 -19.42 18.98 6.11
C CYS A 184 -19.78 20.35 6.66
N ASP A 185 -19.94 21.38 5.81
CA ASP A 185 -20.34 22.73 6.23
C ASP A 185 -21.76 22.75 6.83
N ALA A 186 -22.64 21.88 6.33
CA ALA A 186 -24.01 21.75 6.86
C ALA A 186 -24.06 21.09 8.25
N ARG A 187 -23.02 20.35 8.67
CA ARG A 187 -22.99 19.56 9.91
C ARG A 187 -21.60 19.49 10.54
N PRO A 188 -21.05 20.59 11.05
CA PRO A 188 -19.65 20.65 11.49
C PRO A 188 -19.33 19.85 12.75
N GLU A 189 -20.34 19.42 13.55
CA GLU A 189 -20.09 18.98 14.93
C GLU A 189 -19.53 17.56 15.08
N THR A 190 -19.63 16.66 14.09
CA THR A 190 -19.13 15.29 14.20
C THR A 190 -18.85 14.67 12.84
N ILE A 191 -17.78 15.09 12.21
CA ILE A 191 -17.39 14.47 10.95
C ILE A 191 -16.67 13.16 11.26
N SER A 192 -17.30 12.03 10.95
CA SER A 192 -16.63 10.76 10.74
C SER A 192 -16.84 10.37 9.29
N LEU A 193 -15.75 10.37 8.53
CA LEU A 193 -15.77 10.10 7.10
C LEU A 193 -14.93 8.86 6.81
N HIS A 194 -15.50 7.93 6.07
CA HIS A 194 -14.82 6.73 5.62
C HIS A 194 -14.73 6.73 4.09
N LEU A 195 -13.54 6.98 3.59
CA LEU A 195 -13.18 6.88 2.19
C LEU A 195 -12.69 5.45 1.93
N HIS A 196 -13.34 4.70 1.06
CA HIS A 196 -12.96 3.32 0.76
C HIS A 196 -12.84 3.11 -0.74
N GLY A 197 -11.97 2.21 -1.16
CA GLY A 197 -11.73 1.92 -2.57
C GLY A 197 -10.26 1.61 -2.87
N ASP A 198 -9.93 1.61 -4.15
CA ASP A 198 -8.62 1.16 -4.62
C ASP A 198 -7.64 2.30 -4.96
N ASP A 199 -7.98 3.57 -4.61
CA ASP A 199 -7.05 4.71 -4.72
C ASP A 199 -6.68 5.32 -3.35
N PRO A 200 -5.72 4.73 -2.62
CA PRO A 200 -5.27 5.26 -1.33
C PRO A 200 -4.69 6.67 -1.41
N ALA A 201 -4.09 7.05 -2.55
CA ALA A 201 -3.51 8.37 -2.72
C ALA A 201 -4.59 9.45 -2.83
N ALA A 202 -5.65 9.19 -3.61
CA ALA A 202 -6.79 10.10 -3.70
C ALA A 202 -7.54 10.20 -2.37
N GLN A 203 -7.71 9.10 -1.64
CA GLN A 203 -8.32 9.11 -0.31
C GLN A 203 -7.56 10.05 0.65
N ARG A 204 -6.23 9.97 0.69
CA ARG A 204 -5.38 10.88 1.49
C ARG A 204 -5.49 12.33 1.00
N ALA A 205 -5.44 12.55 -0.32
CA ALA A 205 -5.54 13.88 -0.91
C ALA A 205 -6.90 14.54 -0.60
N ILE A 206 -8.01 13.82 -0.71
CA ILE A 206 -9.35 14.28 -0.34
C ILE A 206 -9.38 14.64 1.16
N ALA A 207 -8.88 13.75 2.01
CA ALA A 207 -8.83 13.99 3.46
C ALA A 207 -7.99 15.24 3.80
N ALA A 208 -6.86 15.44 3.12
CA ALA A 208 -6.00 16.61 3.31
C ALA A 208 -6.68 17.92 2.88
N ARG A 209 -7.43 17.90 1.77
CA ARG A 209 -8.20 19.05 1.31
C ARG A 209 -9.37 19.37 2.24
N ILE A 210 -10.04 18.35 2.78
CA ILE A 210 -11.07 18.55 3.82
C ILE A 210 -10.45 19.20 5.06
N ALA A 211 -9.32 18.71 5.54
CA ALA A 211 -8.64 19.30 6.68
C ALA A 211 -8.25 20.76 6.41
N GLN A 212 -7.72 21.06 5.22
CA GLN A 212 -7.37 22.42 4.78
C GLN A 212 -8.59 23.36 4.76
N HIS A 213 -9.75 22.88 4.30
CA HIS A 213 -10.99 23.68 4.26
C HIS A 213 -11.40 24.19 5.65
N PHE A 214 -11.16 23.39 6.69
CA PHE A 214 -11.42 23.74 8.09
C PHE A 214 -10.22 24.40 8.79
N ASP A 215 -9.19 24.85 8.05
CA ASP A 215 -7.94 25.39 8.60
C ASP A 215 -7.28 24.46 9.62
N ARG A 216 -7.29 23.15 9.30
CA ARG A 216 -6.70 22.08 10.10
C ARG A 216 -5.57 21.37 9.36
N HIS A 217 -4.63 20.87 10.11
CA HIS A 217 -3.61 19.97 9.57
C HIS A 217 -4.15 18.53 9.48
N LEU A 218 -3.74 17.77 8.46
CA LEU A 218 -4.01 16.34 8.42
C LEU A 218 -2.82 15.57 9.00
N LEU A 219 -3.08 14.75 10.01
CA LEU A 219 -2.13 13.80 10.57
C LEU A 219 -2.59 12.39 10.25
N ILE A 220 -1.68 11.57 9.73
CA ILE A 220 -1.96 10.19 9.32
C ILE A 220 -1.40 9.22 10.35
N LEU A 221 -2.26 8.33 10.84
CA LEU A 221 -1.88 7.12 11.58
C LEU A 221 -2.02 5.92 10.64
N ARG A 222 -0.90 5.29 10.30
CA ARG A 222 -0.92 4.06 9.53
C ARG A 222 -1.36 2.88 10.38
N ALA A 223 -2.07 1.94 9.76
CA ALA A 223 -2.56 0.72 10.41
C ALA A 223 -1.49 -0.05 11.18
N GLU A 224 -0.29 -0.16 10.63
CA GLU A 224 0.87 -0.84 11.23
C GLU A 224 1.36 -0.19 12.53
N ASN A 225 1.10 1.11 12.71
CA ASN A 225 1.48 1.88 13.90
C ASN A 225 0.32 2.05 14.89
N ALA A 226 -0.83 1.42 14.62
CA ALA A 226 -1.99 1.52 15.51
C ALA A 226 -1.68 0.87 16.86
N PRO A 227 -2.02 1.54 17.97
CA PRO A 227 -1.75 1.02 19.29
C PRO A 227 -2.51 -0.28 19.56
N ALA A 228 -1.88 -1.19 20.29
CA ALA A 228 -2.53 -2.41 20.77
C ALA A 228 -3.67 -2.07 21.73
N ALA A 229 -4.69 -2.93 21.77
CA ALA A 229 -5.79 -2.78 22.72
C ALA A 229 -5.27 -2.85 24.17
N GLY A 230 -5.83 -2.02 25.06
CA GLY A 230 -5.42 -1.93 26.46
C GLY A 230 -4.70 -0.63 26.80
N ALA A 231 -3.61 -0.70 27.57
CA ALA A 231 -2.92 0.47 28.09
C ALA A 231 -2.36 1.39 27.00
N ASP A 232 -1.84 0.82 25.91
CA ASP A 232 -1.28 1.58 24.80
C ASP A 232 -2.36 2.40 24.07
N LEU A 233 -3.54 1.80 23.86
CA LEU A 233 -4.69 2.50 23.26
C LEU A 233 -5.16 3.64 24.18
N GLU A 234 -5.30 3.41 25.49
CA GLU A 234 -5.67 4.46 26.44
C GLU A 234 -4.67 5.62 26.44
N GLN A 235 -3.38 5.29 26.40
CA GLN A 235 -2.34 6.30 26.31
C GLN A 235 -2.44 7.11 25.01
N PHE A 236 -2.59 6.44 23.88
CA PHE A 236 -2.74 7.11 22.59
C PHE A 236 -3.96 8.03 22.57
N LEU A 237 -5.12 7.55 23.04
CA LEU A 237 -6.36 8.32 23.06
C LEU A 237 -6.24 9.59 23.91
N ALA A 238 -5.60 9.50 25.08
CA ALA A 238 -5.37 10.66 25.94
C ALA A 238 -4.43 11.69 25.28
N LEU A 239 -3.29 11.22 24.72
CA LEU A 239 -2.33 12.08 24.04
C LEU A 239 -2.93 12.70 22.77
N TRP A 240 -3.66 11.90 21.96
CA TRP A 240 -4.31 12.42 20.77
C TRP A 240 -5.39 13.45 21.09
N SER A 241 -6.26 13.17 22.08
CA SER A 241 -7.29 14.12 22.52
C SER A 241 -6.68 15.47 22.93
N ARG A 242 -5.54 15.45 23.59
CA ARG A 242 -4.77 16.64 23.97
C ARG A 242 -4.21 17.35 22.73
N GLU A 243 -3.51 16.63 21.86
CA GLU A 243 -2.87 17.25 20.70
C GLU A 243 -3.88 17.79 19.69
N ALA A 244 -5.02 17.14 19.50
CA ALA A 244 -6.09 17.63 18.63
C ALA A 244 -6.67 18.99 19.08
N LEU A 245 -6.54 19.32 20.36
CA LEU A 245 -6.92 20.62 20.92
C LEU A 245 -5.77 21.66 20.81
N LEU A 246 -4.52 21.24 21.03
CA LEU A 246 -3.34 22.13 20.99
C LEU A 246 -2.86 22.43 19.57
N LEU A 247 -2.97 21.46 18.68
CA LEU A 247 -2.68 21.57 17.25
C LEU A 247 -3.98 21.39 16.50
N PRO A 248 -4.47 22.43 15.77
CA PRO A 248 -5.68 22.27 14.97
C PRO A 248 -5.45 21.22 13.89
N ALA A 249 -5.77 19.96 14.20
CA ALA A 249 -5.50 18.81 13.33
C ALA A 249 -6.68 17.84 13.28
N PHE A 250 -6.85 17.20 12.13
CA PHE A 250 -7.68 16.02 11.94
C PHE A 250 -6.81 14.77 11.88
N LEU A 251 -7.34 13.64 12.32
CA LEU A 251 -6.69 12.34 12.23
C LEU A 251 -7.26 11.55 11.06
N LEU A 252 -6.37 11.10 10.19
CA LEU A 252 -6.68 10.07 9.19
C LEU A 252 -6.13 8.73 9.67
N LEU A 253 -7.00 7.76 9.86
CA LEU A 253 -6.62 6.37 10.04
C LEU A 253 -6.44 5.73 8.66
N ASP A 254 -5.20 5.54 8.25
CA ASP A 254 -4.85 4.84 7.01
C ASP A 254 -4.90 3.32 7.27
N TRP A 255 -6.05 2.72 6.94
CA TRP A 255 -6.36 1.31 7.18
C TRP A 255 -6.01 0.44 5.97
N HIS A 256 -4.90 0.78 5.32
CA HIS A 256 -4.30 -0.07 4.29
C HIS A 256 -3.15 -0.87 4.92
N GLY A 257 -3.13 -2.20 4.70
CA GLY A 257 -2.07 -3.07 5.23
C GLY A 257 -2.56 -4.16 6.18
N ASP A 258 -1.62 -4.88 6.79
CA ASP A 258 -1.84 -6.15 7.52
C ASP A 258 -1.96 -5.99 9.04
N ALA A 259 -2.52 -4.90 9.53
CA ALA A 259 -2.73 -4.75 10.97
C ALA A 259 -3.94 -5.57 11.48
N PRO A 260 -3.95 -5.95 12.76
CA PRO A 260 -5.09 -6.63 13.36
C PRO A 260 -6.35 -5.75 13.30
N ILE A 261 -7.37 -6.20 12.57
CA ILE A 261 -8.65 -5.47 12.37
C ILE A 261 -9.28 -5.07 13.70
N ALA A 262 -9.15 -5.91 14.74
CA ALA A 262 -9.71 -5.65 16.06
C ALA A 262 -9.12 -4.38 16.72
N ASN A 263 -7.82 -4.16 16.58
CA ASN A 263 -7.14 -2.98 17.14
C ASN A 263 -7.58 -1.70 16.42
N LEU A 264 -7.61 -1.75 15.09
CA LEU A 264 -8.04 -0.60 14.27
C LEU A 264 -9.51 -0.24 14.53
N ARG A 265 -10.38 -1.26 14.67
CA ARG A 265 -11.78 -1.04 15.01
C ARG A 265 -11.93 -0.45 16.41
N ALA A 266 -11.24 -1.00 17.42
CA ALA A 266 -11.26 -0.46 18.78
C ALA A 266 -10.79 1.00 18.84
N LEU A 267 -9.76 1.35 18.06
CA LEU A 267 -9.27 2.71 17.92
C LEU A 267 -10.33 3.62 17.27
N ALA A 268 -10.86 3.22 16.11
CA ALA A 268 -11.84 4.01 15.35
C ALA A 268 -13.12 4.29 16.16
N GLU A 269 -13.58 3.33 16.96
CA GLU A 269 -14.78 3.48 17.81
C GLU A 269 -14.56 4.42 19.00
N ARG A 270 -13.33 4.55 19.47
CA ARG A 270 -13.01 5.24 20.73
C ARG A 270 -12.40 6.62 20.56
N ILE A 271 -11.93 6.98 19.38
CA ILE A 271 -11.42 8.34 19.12
C ILE A 271 -12.55 9.35 19.32
N PRO A 272 -12.41 10.31 20.26
CA PRO A 272 -13.49 11.26 20.57
C PRO A 272 -13.58 12.43 19.60
N THR A 273 -12.58 12.59 18.73
CA THR A 273 -12.49 13.72 17.77
C THR A 273 -13.02 13.34 16.39
N THR A 274 -13.04 14.31 15.48
CA THR A 274 -13.23 14.07 14.04
C THR A 274 -12.24 13.00 13.57
N LEU A 275 -12.77 11.97 12.88
CA LEU A 275 -11.99 10.86 12.37
C LEU A 275 -12.27 10.69 10.88
N LEU A 276 -11.19 10.75 10.11
CA LEU A 276 -11.19 10.35 8.72
C LEU A 276 -10.58 8.95 8.62
N ILE A 277 -11.17 8.08 7.80
CA ILE A 277 -10.69 6.70 7.61
C ILE A 277 -10.47 6.51 6.11
N ALA A 278 -9.33 5.97 5.75
CA ALA A 278 -8.98 5.53 4.41
C ALA A 278 -8.75 4.02 4.42
N SER A 279 -9.46 3.27 3.58
CA SER A 279 -9.34 1.81 3.51
C SER A 279 -9.68 1.29 2.11
N ARG A 280 -9.34 0.04 1.85
CA ARG A 280 -9.76 -0.61 0.60
C ARG A 280 -11.22 -1.06 0.65
N ASP A 281 -11.63 -1.68 1.74
CA ASP A 281 -12.98 -2.23 1.90
C ASP A 281 -13.78 -1.36 2.86
N ALA A 282 -15.10 -1.27 2.65
CA ALA A 282 -16.00 -0.54 3.52
C ALA A 282 -16.17 -1.26 4.87
N GLU A 283 -15.39 -0.87 5.87
CA GLU A 283 -15.45 -1.46 7.21
C GLU A 283 -16.73 -1.08 7.97
N LYS A 284 -17.27 -2.05 8.70
CA LYS A 284 -18.45 -1.82 9.55
C LYS A 284 -18.01 -1.31 10.91
N LEU A 285 -18.38 -0.07 11.21
CA LEU A 285 -18.19 0.58 12.51
C LEU A 285 -19.56 0.82 13.15
N HIS A 286 -19.61 0.79 14.49
CA HIS A 286 -20.83 1.19 15.25
C HIS A 286 -20.99 2.71 15.29
N ARG A 287 -19.89 3.44 15.15
CA ARG A 287 -19.89 4.90 15.01
C ARG A 287 -20.59 5.32 13.72
N LEU A 288 -21.45 6.34 13.78
CA LEU A 288 -22.04 6.94 12.59
C LEU A 288 -20.93 7.49 11.69
N THR A 289 -20.83 6.95 10.49
CA THR A 289 -19.75 7.26 9.56
C THR A 289 -20.31 7.42 8.16
N TRP A 290 -20.01 8.53 7.50
CA TRP A 290 -20.33 8.72 6.09
C TRP A 290 -19.34 7.95 5.24
N ARG A 291 -19.84 7.16 4.29
CA ARG A 291 -19.03 6.28 3.47
C ARG A 291 -19.09 6.70 2.02
N HIS A 292 -17.90 6.87 1.43
CA HIS A 292 -17.77 7.23 0.03
C HIS A 292 -16.72 6.36 -0.63
N GLU A 293 -17.03 5.92 -1.85
CA GLU A 293 -16.14 5.12 -2.65
C GLU A 293 -15.17 6.03 -3.42
N VAL A 294 -13.88 5.71 -3.36
CA VAL A 294 -12.79 6.45 -4.01
C VAL A 294 -11.90 5.44 -4.72
N ASN A 295 -12.19 5.22 -5.98
CA ASN A 295 -11.46 4.28 -6.82
C ASN A 295 -10.54 5.01 -7.79
N CYS A 296 -9.50 4.31 -8.27
CA CYS A 296 -8.69 4.83 -9.36
C CYS A 296 -9.57 5.24 -10.54
N PRO A 297 -9.31 6.39 -11.15
CA PRO A 297 -10.09 6.91 -12.26
C PRO A 297 -10.16 5.92 -13.43
N ASP A 298 -11.21 5.96 -14.20
CA ASP A 298 -11.36 5.12 -15.38
C ASP A 298 -10.31 5.47 -16.46
N PRO A 299 -10.08 4.62 -17.47
CA PRO A 299 -9.07 4.85 -18.49
C PRO A 299 -9.24 6.19 -19.23
N THR A 300 -10.49 6.65 -19.43
CA THR A 300 -10.76 7.92 -20.11
C THR A 300 -10.34 9.11 -19.23
N ALA A 301 -10.66 9.06 -17.94
CA ALA A 301 -10.22 10.07 -16.97
C ALA A 301 -8.69 10.05 -16.80
N GLN A 302 -8.08 8.86 -16.70
CA GLN A 302 -6.62 8.75 -16.65
C GLN A 302 -5.93 9.34 -17.88
N ARG A 303 -6.46 9.12 -19.08
CA ARG A 303 -5.93 9.73 -20.30
C ARG A 303 -5.94 11.26 -20.22
N ARG A 304 -7.05 11.86 -19.74
CA ARG A 304 -7.13 13.32 -19.51
C ARG A 304 -6.11 13.80 -18.48
N MET A 305 -5.92 13.04 -17.42
CA MET A 305 -4.92 13.35 -16.39
C MET A 305 -3.50 13.32 -16.97
N TRP A 306 -3.16 12.32 -17.78
CA TRP A 306 -1.88 12.27 -18.49
C TRP A 306 -1.67 13.48 -19.40
N GLN A 307 -2.68 13.85 -20.18
CA GLN A 307 -2.63 15.03 -21.05
C GLN A 307 -2.39 16.31 -20.24
N SER A 308 -3.14 16.49 -19.14
CA SER A 308 -2.99 17.64 -18.25
C SER A 308 -1.61 17.69 -17.58
N ALA A 309 -1.15 16.55 -17.04
CA ALA A 309 0.15 16.48 -16.37
C ALA A 309 1.32 16.75 -17.33
N LEU A 310 1.26 16.21 -18.54
CA LEU A 310 2.28 16.46 -19.56
C LEU A 310 2.25 17.91 -20.07
N ALA A 311 1.08 18.49 -20.26
CA ALA A 311 0.94 19.88 -20.68
C ALA A 311 1.55 20.88 -19.65
N ALA A 312 1.59 20.49 -18.38
CA ALA A 312 2.20 21.30 -17.33
C ALA A 312 3.75 21.27 -17.34
N VAL A 313 4.37 20.20 -17.88
CA VAL A 313 5.82 19.98 -17.75
C VAL A 313 6.57 19.88 -19.09
N VAL A 314 5.87 19.57 -20.18
CA VAL A 314 6.46 19.40 -21.53
C VAL A 314 5.99 20.52 -22.45
N PRO A 315 6.88 21.18 -23.21
CA PRO A 315 6.50 22.25 -24.14
C PRO A 315 5.48 21.76 -25.19
N ALA A 316 4.44 22.56 -25.46
CA ALA A 316 3.34 22.22 -26.39
C ALA A 316 3.84 21.77 -27.77
N LYS A 317 4.90 22.40 -28.28
CA LYS A 317 5.49 22.06 -29.59
C LYS A 317 5.99 20.62 -29.67
N ILE A 318 6.46 20.03 -28.56
CA ILE A 318 6.93 18.64 -28.49
C ILE A 318 5.72 17.70 -28.44
N LEU A 319 4.69 18.07 -27.69
CA LEU A 319 3.45 17.29 -27.61
C LEU A 319 2.74 17.19 -28.96
N GLU A 320 2.64 18.30 -29.68
CA GLU A 320 2.00 18.38 -31.02
C GLU A 320 2.79 17.64 -32.10
N SER A 321 4.11 17.56 -31.99
CA SER A 321 4.95 16.89 -32.99
C SER A 321 5.01 15.37 -32.83
N ASN A 322 4.53 14.81 -31.74
CA ASN A 322 4.63 13.39 -31.42
C ASN A 322 3.33 12.62 -31.74
N ALA A 323 3.16 12.24 -33.01
CA ALA A 323 1.98 11.52 -33.49
C ALA A 323 1.74 10.14 -32.78
N GLN A 324 2.76 9.59 -32.11
CA GLN A 324 2.65 8.32 -31.39
C GLN A 324 2.21 8.51 -29.93
N LEU A 325 2.25 9.74 -29.42
CA LEU A 325 1.95 10.04 -28.03
C LEU A 325 0.50 9.69 -27.67
N ASP A 326 -0.47 10.06 -28.48
CA ASP A 326 -1.89 9.76 -28.22
C ASP A 326 -2.14 8.26 -28.07
N THR A 327 -1.58 7.45 -28.99
CA THR A 327 -1.68 5.98 -28.90
C THR A 327 -0.97 5.44 -27.65
N ALA A 328 0.16 6.04 -27.27
CA ALA A 328 0.87 5.65 -26.06
C ALA A 328 0.08 6.00 -24.79
N LEU A 329 -0.56 7.17 -24.76
CA LEU A 329 -1.42 7.59 -23.65
C LEU A 329 -2.64 6.68 -23.50
N ASP A 330 -3.27 6.30 -24.60
CA ASP A 330 -4.37 5.32 -24.59
C ASP A 330 -3.91 3.98 -24.00
N ARG A 331 -2.76 3.47 -24.44
CA ARG A 331 -2.18 2.23 -23.92
C ARG A 331 -1.82 2.34 -22.42
N MET A 332 -1.23 3.47 -21.99
CA MET A 332 -0.86 3.68 -20.60
C MET A 332 -2.10 3.75 -19.69
N ALA A 333 -3.10 4.51 -20.09
CA ALA A 333 -4.35 4.64 -19.34
C ALA A 333 -5.11 3.30 -19.21
N GLU A 334 -4.93 2.41 -20.20
CA GLU A 334 -5.56 1.09 -20.21
C GLU A 334 -4.82 0.05 -19.37
N GLN A 335 -3.47 0.08 -19.41
CA GLN A 335 -2.64 -0.97 -18.82
C GLN A 335 -2.25 -0.65 -17.36
N PHE A 336 -2.17 0.63 -17.00
CA PHE A 336 -1.74 1.05 -15.66
C PHE A 336 -2.89 1.78 -14.95
N ARG A 337 -3.24 1.31 -13.76
CA ARG A 337 -4.18 2.02 -12.88
C ARG A 337 -3.39 2.88 -11.91
N MET A 338 -3.20 4.14 -12.26
CA MET A 338 -2.38 5.06 -11.49
C MET A 338 -3.20 6.18 -10.87
N SER A 339 -2.82 6.57 -9.65
CA SER A 339 -3.36 7.76 -9.00
C SER A 339 -2.89 9.05 -9.71
N ALA A 340 -3.60 10.14 -9.50
CA ALA A 340 -3.22 11.45 -10.04
C ALA A 340 -1.80 11.88 -9.62
N ASP A 341 -1.42 11.61 -8.39
CA ASP A 341 -0.09 11.91 -7.84
C ASP A 341 1.02 11.12 -8.55
N THR A 342 0.77 9.83 -8.79
CA THR A 342 1.71 8.98 -9.53
C THR A 342 1.88 9.45 -10.98
N ILE A 343 0.78 9.79 -11.65
CA ILE A 343 0.80 10.33 -13.02
C ILE A 343 1.61 11.63 -13.08
N ALA A 344 1.38 12.56 -12.15
CA ALA A 344 2.12 13.81 -12.07
C ALA A 344 3.63 13.59 -11.85
N THR A 345 3.97 12.65 -10.96
CA THR A 345 5.38 12.28 -10.67
C THR A 345 6.07 11.69 -11.89
N VAL A 346 5.43 10.76 -12.59
CA VAL A 346 5.98 10.14 -13.81
C VAL A 346 6.11 11.16 -14.93
N ALA A 347 5.12 12.05 -15.11
CA ALA A 347 5.18 13.13 -16.11
C ALA A 347 6.34 14.09 -15.83
N ALA A 348 6.55 14.47 -14.57
CA ALA A 348 7.66 15.34 -14.18
C ALA A 348 9.04 14.69 -14.44
N ALA A 349 9.15 13.37 -14.25
CA ALA A 349 10.42 12.65 -14.47
C ALA A 349 10.89 12.63 -15.93
N VAL A 350 9.98 12.80 -16.90
CA VAL A 350 10.32 12.79 -18.35
C VAL A 350 10.47 14.17 -18.96
N ALA A 351 10.22 15.25 -18.19
CA ALA A 351 10.20 16.63 -18.68
C ALA A 351 11.51 17.10 -19.35
N ASN A 352 12.65 16.54 -18.93
CA ASN A 352 13.99 16.99 -19.36
C ASN A 352 14.53 16.31 -20.62
N GLU A 353 13.84 15.28 -21.15
CA GLU A 353 14.34 14.51 -22.29
C GLU A 353 13.21 14.20 -23.27
N PRO A 354 12.98 15.07 -24.27
CA PRO A 354 11.87 14.97 -25.21
C PRO A 354 12.01 13.86 -26.24
N ASP A 355 13.22 13.37 -26.50
CA ASP A 355 13.46 12.27 -27.42
C ASP A 355 12.93 10.95 -26.83
N SER A 356 12.10 10.24 -27.59
CA SER A 356 11.42 8.98 -27.16
C SER A 356 10.45 9.12 -25.96
N LEU A 357 9.74 10.26 -25.85
CA LEU A 357 8.83 10.55 -24.72
C LEU A 357 7.86 9.39 -24.40
N ALA A 358 7.20 8.81 -25.41
CA ALA A 358 6.22 7.73 -25.24
C ALA A 358 6.85 6.46 -24.63
N GLU A 359 8.04 6.08 -25.08
CA GLU A 359 8.75 4.90 -24.58
C GLU A 359 9.21 5.11 -23.13
N ARG A 360 9.71 6.28 -22.81
CA ARG A 360 10.17 6.61 -21.45
C ARG A 360 9.02 6.71 -20.45
N LEU A 361 7.90 7.29 -20.85
CA LEU A 361 6.68 7.27 -20.03
C LEU A 361 6.30 5.82 -19.70
N TRP A 362 6.29 4.95 -20.70
CA TRP A 362 5.98 3.53 -20.52
C TRP A 362 6.95 2.84 -19.54
N GLN A 363 8.25 3.04 -19.73
CA GLN A 363 9.29 2.48 -18.86
C GLN A 363 9.14 2.96 -17.40
N ASN A 364 8.86 4.25 -17.20
CA ASN A 364 8.67 4.81 -15.87
C ASN A 364 7.40 4.28 -15.21
N CYS A 365 6.30 4.13 -15.95
CA CYS A 365 5.07 3.49 -15.46
C CYS A 365 5.37 2.07 -14.96
N ARG A 366 6.07 1.27 -15.75
CA ARG A 366 6.50 -0.08 -15.33
C ARG A 366 7.38 -0.04 -14.07
N ALA A 367 8.34 0.87 -14.02
CA ALA A 367 9.28 0.96 -12.89
C ALA A 367 8.59 1.30 -11.56
N VAL A 368 7.59 2.19 -11.60
CA VAL A 368 6.83 2.60 -10.40
C VAL A 368 5.91 1.47 -9.91
N SER A 369 5.39 0.63 -10.82
CA SER A 369 4.45 -0.44 -10.47
C SER A 369 5.11 -1.71 -9.93
N ARG A 370 6.40 -1.95 -10.21
CA ARG A 370 7.15 -3.18 -9.87
C ARG A 370 7.26 -3.51 -8.38
N PRO A 371 7.58 -2.56 -7.48
CA PRO A 371 7.98 -2.89 -6.10
C PRO A 371 6.94 -3.68 -5.31
N GLN A 372 5.66 -3.51 -5.59
CA GLN A 372 4.59 -4.20 -4.86
C GLN A 372 4.47 -5.67 -5.26
N LEU A 373 4.66 -5.98 -6.55
CA LEU A 373 4.56 -7.34 -7.06
C LEU A 373 5.82 -8.17 -6.83
N ASP A 374 7.01 -7.56 -6.88
CA ASP A 374 8.29 -8.24 -6.66
C ASP A 374 8.39 -8.92 -5.28
N LEU A 375 7.58 -8.47 -4.30
CA LEU A 375 7.48 -9.09 -2.97
C LEU A 375 6.55 -10.31 -2.93
N LEU A 376 5.66 -10.48 -3.92
CA LEU A 376 4.57 -11.46 -3.91
C LEU A 376 4.69 -12.53 -4.98
N ALA A 377 5.46 -12.28 -6.04
CA ALA A 377 5.56 -13.15 -7.20
C ALA A 377 6.95 -13.07 -7.85
N GLU A 378 7.32 -14.11 -8.56
CA GLU A 378 8.58 -14.18 -9.30
C GLU A 378 8.45 -13.42 -10.64
N ARG A 379 9.25 -12.38 -10.81
CA ARG A 379 9.29 -11.64 -12.07
C ARG A 379 10.17 -12.36 -13.11
N ILE A 380 9.59 -12.67 -14.26
CA ILE A 380 10.28 -13.21 -15.43
C ILE A 380 10.47 -12.06 -16.42
N SER A 381 11.72 -11.78 -16.80
CA SER A 381 12.02 -10.83 -17.88
C SER A 381 11.73 -11.48 -19.23
N PRO A 382 10.69 -11.06 -19.97
CA PRO A 382 10.32 -11.72 -21.22
C PRO A 382 11.38 -11.44 -22.29
N ARG A 383 11.98 -12.51 -22.84
CA ARG A 383 12.98 -12.44 -23.91
C ARG A 383 12.59 -13.27 -25.14
N ALA A 384 11.54 -14.08 -25.00
CA ALA A 384 11.08 -14.97 -26.05
C ALA A 384 10.32 -14.22 -27.14
N ALA A 385 10.52 -14.62 -28.40
CA ALA A 385 9.79 -14.10 -29.54
C ALA A 385 8.85 -15.17 -30.13
N TRP A 386 7.91 -14.76 -30.99
CA TRP A 386 7.01 -15.68 -31.70
C TRP A 386 7.74 -16.83 -32.41
N ASP A 387 8.93 -16.54 -32.90
CA ASP A 387 9.75 -17.51 -33.56
C ASP A 387 10.23 -18.64 -32.66
N ASP A 388 10.39 -18.40 -31.36
CA ASP A 388 10.81 -19.41 -30.39
C ASP A 388 9.69 -20.38 -30.03
N LEU A 389 8.45 -20.01 -30.31
CA LEU A 389 7.27 -20.82 -29.99
C LEU A 389 6.86 -21.69 -31.17
N VAL A 390 6.89 -23.00 -30.98
CA VAL A 390 6.46 -23.96 -32.00
C VAL A 390 5.17 -24.64 -31.55
N LEU A 391 4.06 -24.21 -32.15
CA LEU A 391 2.72 -24.74 -31.94
C LEU A 391 2.03 -24.96 -33.28
N PRO A 392 0.94 -25.73 -33.33
CA PRO A 392 0.05 -25.78 -34.46
C PRO A 392 -0.54 -24.40 -34.79
N ASP A 393 -0.92 -24.20 -36.05
CA ASP A 393 -1.38 -22.90 -36.53
C ASP A 393 -2.67 -22.42 -35.85
N ALA A 394 -3.55 -23.34 -35.45
CA ALA A 394 -4.80 -23.01 -34.77
C ALA A 394 -4.55 -22.41 -33.39
N GLU A 395 -3.68 -23.01 -32.57
CA GLU A 395 -3.31 -22.54 -31.24
C GLU A 395 -2.53 -21.22 -31.33
N THR A 396 -1.65 -21.10 -32.33
CA THR A 396 -0.93 -19.85 -32.60
C THR A 396 -1.90 -18.71 -32.93
N ALA A 397 -2.94 -18.98 -33.75
CA ALA A 397 -3.97 -17.99 -34.09
C ALA A 397 -4.75 -17.51 -32.83
N VAL A 398 -5.08 -18.41 -31.91
CA VAL A 398 -5.73 -18.04 -30.63
C VAL A 398 -4.84 -17.13 -29.78
N LEU A 399 -3.54 -17.44 -29.67
CA LEU A 399 -2.58 -16.59 -28.94
C LEU A 399 -2.45 -15.19 -29.59
N LYS A 400 -2.38 -15.11 -30.92
CA LYS A 400 -2.36 -13.83 -31.65
C LYS A 400 -3.66 -13.04 -31.46
N MET A 401 -4.81 -13.71 -31.41
CA MET A 401 -6.09 -13.08 -31.10
C MET A 401 -6.10 -12.50 -29.68
N LEU A 402 -5.53 -13.20 -28.68
CA LEU A 402 -5.39 -12.70 -27.32
C LEU A 402 -4.58 -11.40 -27.31
N VAL A 403 -3.42 -11.36 -27.96
CA VAL A 403 -2.60 -10.13 -28.09
C VAL A 403 -3.38 -9.00 -28.76
N SER A 404 -4.07 -9.30 -29.86
CA SER A 404 -4.87 -8.30 -30.58
C SER A 404 -5.98 -7.71 -29.69
N GLN A 405 -6.67 -8.55 -28.92
CA GLN A 405 -7.69 -8.08 -27.98
C GLN A 405 -7.09 -7.28 -26.83
N ALA A 406 -5.90 -7.67 -26.33
CA ALA A 406 -5.19 -6.91 -25.32
C ALA A 406 -4.82 -5.50 -25.79
N ARG A 407 -4.35 -5.37 -27.03
CA ARG A 407 -3.93 -4.09 -27.62
C ARG A 407 -5.08 -3.15 -27.95
N ASN A 408 -6.24 -3.68 -28.30
CA ASN A 408 -7.35 -2.89 -28.84
C ASN A 408 -8.51 -2.72 -27.86
N ARG A 409 -8.29 -2.97 -26.57
CA ARG A 409 -9.34 -2.90 -25.53
C ARG A 409 -10.00 -1.52 -25.50
N MET A 410 -9.20 -0.46 -25.37
CA MET A 410 -9.68 0.92 -25.30
C MET A 410 -10.56 1.27 -26.48
N THR A 411 -10.09 0.95 -27.69
CA THR A 411 -10.86 1.21 -28.92
C THR A 411 -12.20 0.50 -28.91
N VAL A 412 -12.24 -0.78 -28.55
CA VAL A 412 -13.46 -1.58 -28.63
C VAL A 412 -14.40 -1.28 -27.45
N TYR A 413 -13.87 -1.23 -26.23
CA TYR A 413 -14.70 -1.11 -25.06
C TYR A 413 -15.17 0.32 -24.82
N GLU A 414 -14.28 1.30 -24.92
CA GLU A 414 -14.60 2.70 -24.64
C GLU A 414 -15.01 3.46 -25.91
N HIS A 415 -14.17 3.52 -26.93
CA HIS A 415 -14.46 4.32 -28.14
C HIS A 415 -15.66 3.76 -28.95
N TRP A 416 -15.78 2.42 -29.06
CA TRP A 416 -16.93 1.79 -29.72
C TRP A 416 -18.09 1.49 -28.76
N GLY A 417 -17.92 1.76 -27.45
CA GLY A 417 -18.98 1.72 -26.46
C GLY A 417 -19.42 0.32 -26.04
N PHE A 418 -18.64 -0.74 -26.25
CA PHE A 418 -19.00 -2.09 -25.81
C PHE A 418 -19.08 -2.21 -24.29
N ALA A 419 -18.30 -1.43 -23.51
CA ALA A 419 -18.33 -1.42 -22.06
C ALA A 419 -19.64 -0.87 -21.47
N SER A 420 -20.38 -0.02 -22.21
CA SER A 420 -21.65 0.54 -21.77
C SER A 420 -22.74 -0.52 -21.57
N ARG A 421 -22.63 -1.68 -22.23
CA ARG A 421 -23.56 -2.80 -22.13
C ARG A 421 -23.29 -3.75 -20.95
N GLY A 422 -22.21 -3.54 -20.20
CA GLY A 422 -21.85 -4.29 -19.00
C GLY A 422 -20.34 -4.43 -18.85
N ARG A 423 -19.83 -4.14 -17.67
CA ARG A 423 -18.38 -4.24 -17.34
C ARG A 423 -17.94 -5.65 -16.91
N ARG A 424 -18.85 -6.64 -16.82
CA ARG A 424 -18.51 -8.01 -16.45
C ARG A 424 -17.86 -8.76 -17.61
N GLY A 425 -16.79 -9.52 -17.32
CA GLY A 425 -16.08 -10.33 -18.32
C GLY A 425 -15.17 -9.55 -19.26
N LEU A 426 -14.78 -8.34 -18.90
CA LEU A 426 -13.80 -7.54 -19.66
C LEU A 426 -12.36 -8.01 -19.40
N GLY A 427 -12.13 -8.82 -18.37
CA GLY A 427 -10.82 -9.42 -18.08
C GLY A 427 -10.35 -10.37 -19.17
N MET A 428 -9.04 -10.47 -19.35
CA MET A 428 -8.42 -11.43 -20.28
C MET A 428 -7.86 -12.61 -19.51
N SER A 429 -8.68 -13.64 -19.36
CA SER A 429 -8.29 -14.89 -18.72
C SER A 429 -8.06 -15.98 -19.76
N ALA A 430 -6.93 -16.67 -19.67
CA ALA A 430 -6.53 -17.74 -20.57
C ALA A 430 -6.15 -19.01 -19.80
N LEU A 431 -6.53 -20.17 -20.33
CA LEU A 431 -6.08 -21.46 -19.87
C LEU A 431 -5.08 -22.04 -20.87
N PHE A 432 -3.89 -22.39 -20.40
CA PHE A 432 -2.89 -23.14 -21.15
C PHE A 432 -2.82 -24.57 -20.61
N SER A 433 -3.29 -25.53 -21.38
CA SER A 433 -3.38 -26.92 -21.00
C SER A 433 -2.50 -27.83 -21.87
N GLY A 434 -1.81 -28.79 -21.26
CA GLY A 434 -0.97 -29.74 -21.97
C GLY A 434 0.19 -30.28 -21.14
N PRO A 435 0.87 -31.34 -21.58
CA PRO A 435 1.96 -31.97 -20.85
C PRO A 435 3.08 -30.99 -20.46
N SER A 436 3.85 -31.36 -19.43
CA SER A 436 5.02 -30.58 -19.02
C SER A 436 6.04 -30.48 -20.18
N GLY A 437 6.69 -29.34 -20.33
CA GLY A 437 7.72 -29.10 -21.36
C GLY A 437 7.19 -28.84 -22.78
N THR A 438 5.86 -28.64 -22.97
CA THR A 438 5.27 -28.31 -24.27
C THR A 438 5.28 -26.82 -24.63
N GLY A 439 5.78 -25.95 -23.73
CA GLY A 439 5.98 -24.52 -24.04
C GLY A 439 4.94 -23.58 -23.44
N LYS A 440 4.14 -23.98 -22.44
CA LYS A 440 3.13 -23.12 -21.79
C LYS A 440 3.71 -21.83 -21.23
N THR A 441 4.77 -21.94 -20.42
CA THR A 441 5.48 -20.78 -19.84
C THR A 441 6.15 -19.93 -20.93
N LEU A 442 6.76 -20.56 -21.94
CA LEU A 442 7.35 -19.88 -23.08
C LEU A 442 6.30 -19.05 -23.84
N ALA A 443 5.09 -19.58 -24.04
CA ALA A 443 3.99 -18.83 -24.67
C ALA A 443 3.59 -17.61 -23.84
N ALA A 444 3.56 -17.71 -22.51
CA ALA A 444 3.31 -16.57 -21.62
C ALA A 444 4.41 -15.51 -21.75
N GLU A 445 5.68 -15.91 -21.85
CA GLU A 445 6.79 -14.99 -22.11
C GLU A 445 6.64 -14.28 -23.47
N VAL A 446 6.30 -15.02 -24.53
CA VAL A 446 6.05 -14.42 -25.86
C VAL A 446 4.92 -13.40 -25.82
N LEU A 447 3.81 -13.70 -25.14
CA LEU A 447 2.70 -12.77 -24.97
C LEU A 447 3.11 -11.51 -24.20
N ALA A 448 3.85 -11.66 -23.11
CA ALA A 448 4.32 -10.55 -22.31
C ALA A 448 5.31 -9.67 -23.10
N ALA A 449 6.25 -10.27 -23.85
CA ALA A 449 7.16 -9.56 -24.73
C ALA A 449 6.43 -8.78 -25.82
N GLU A 450 5.45 -9.40 -26.45
CA GLU A 450 4.66 -8.80 -27.52
C GLU A 450 3.78 -7.62 -27.04
N LEU A 451 3.32 -7.68 -25.80
CA LEU A 451 2.57 -6.61 -25.14
C LEU A 451 3.46 -5.55 -24.51
N ASP A 452 4.77 -5.79 -24.43
CA ASP A 452 5.75 -4.98 -23.70
C ASP A 452 5.39 -4.81 -22.21
N LEU A 453 4.95 -5.92 -21.59
CA LEU A 453 4.58 -5.99 -20.18
C LEU A 453 5.55 -6.91 -19.40
N ASP A 454 5.65 -6.69 -18.09
CA ASP A 454 6.36 -7.62 -17.22
C ASP A 454 5.53 -8.91 -17.02
N LEU A 455 6.19 -10.05 -16.95
CA LEU A 455 5.56 -11.34 -16.64
C LEU A 455 5.84 -11.70 -15.18
N TYR A 456 4.78 -11.97 -14.42
CA TYR A 456 4.88 -12.43 -13.05
C TYR A 456 4.35 -13.84 -12.91
N ARG A 457 5.21 -14.74 -12.44
CA ARG A 457 4.88 -16.13 -12.15
C ARG A 457 4.46 -16.27 -10.70
N ILE A 458 3.27 -16.80 -10.49
CA ILE A 458 2.69 -17.12 -9.18
C ILE A 458 2.61 -18.64 -9.08
N ASP A 459 3.40 -19.21 -8.18
CA ASP A 459 3.31 -20.63 -7.84
C ASP A 459 2.11 -20.84 -6.91
N LEU A 460 1.06 -21.45 -7.44
CA LEU A 460 -0.15 -21.71 -6.68
C LEU A 460 0.08 -22.68 -5.54
N SER A 461 1.08 -23.56 -5.61
CA SER A 461 1.43 -24.48 -4.53
C SER A 461 2.01 -23.75 -3.31
N ALA A 462 2.69 -22.62 -3.54
CA ALA A 462 3.22 -21.77 -2.48
C ALA A 462 2.17 -20.81 -1.89
N VAL A 463 1.15 -20.44 -2.66
CA VAL A 463 0.08 -19.53 -2.24
C VAL A 463 -0.98 -20.22 -1.42
N VAL A 464 -1.23 -21.52 -1.69
CA VAL A 464 -2.20 -22.35 -0.95
C VAL A 464 -1.69 -22.59 0.47
N SER A 465 -2.40 -22.04 1.45
CA SER A 465 -2.10 -22.22 2.87
C SER A 465 -2.92 -23.36 3.47
N LYS A 466 -2.38 -24.00 4.51
CA LYS A 466 -3.11 -24.98 5.34
C LYS A 466 -4.17 -24.31 6.23
N PHE A 467 -4.17 -23.00 6.34
CA PHE A 467 -5.08 -22.23 7.18
C PHE A 467 -6.21 -21.63 6.37
N ILE A 468 -7.43 -21.77 6.85
CA ILE A 468 -8.65 -21.29 6.19
C ILE A 468 -8.62 -19.76 6.04
N GLY A 469 -8.86 -19.28 4.81
CA GLY A 469 -8.94 -17.85 4.48
C GLY A 469 -7.58 -17.15 4.24
N GLU A 470 -6.45 -17.81 4.45
CA GLU A 470 -5.13 -17.22 4.12
C GLU A 470 -4.85 -17.26 2.61
N THR A 471 -5.24 -18.31 1.93
CA THR A 471 -5.13 -18.43 0.47
C THR A 471 -5.87 -17.29 -0.23
N GLU A 472 -7.11 -16.99 0.19
CA GLU A 472 -7.91 -15.89 -0.36
C GLU A 472 -7.25 -14.54 -0.12
N LYS A 473 -6.69 -14.31 1.08
CA LYS A 473 -5.95 -13.08 1.41
C LYS A 473 -4.70 -12.93 0.56
N ASN A 474 -3.94 -13.99 0.37
CA ASN A 474 -2.73 -13.98 -0.43
C ASN A 474 -3.04 -13.73 -1.92
N LEU A 475 -4.04 -14.42 -2.47
CA LEU A 475 -4.52 -14.17 -3.82
C LEU A 475 -5.02 -12.73 -3.99
N LYS A 476 -5.79 -12.21 -3.01
CA LYS A 476 -6.26 -10.82 -3.02
C LYS A 476 -5.08 -9.85 -3.17
N LYS A 477 -4.03 -10.00 -2.35
CA LYS A 477 -2.83 -9.13 -2.40
C LYS A 477 -2.15 -9.15 -3.76
N VAL A 478 -2.01 -10.36 -4.34
CA VAL A 478 -1.39 -10.53 -5.66
C VAL A 478 -2.19 -9.81 -6.74
N PHE A 479 -3.52 -10.02 -6.79
CA PHE A 479 -4.38 -9.35 -7.76
C PHE A 479 -4.42 -7.84 -7.56
N ASP A 480 -4.50 -7.38 -6.32
CA ASP A 480 -4.54 -5.97 -5.97
C ASP A 480 -3.26 -5.24 -6.41
N ALA A 481 -2.10 -5.86 -6.20
CA ALA A 481 -0.83 -5.33 -6.67
C ALA A 481 -0.71 -5.37 -8.21
N ALA A 482 -1.22 -6.42 -8.85
CA ALA A 482 -1.20 -6.58 -10.29
C ALA A 482 -2.13 -5.59 -11.03
N GLU A 483 -3.26 -5.22 -10.42
CA GLU A 483 -4.20 -4.24 -11.00
C GLU A 483 -3.58 -2.86 -11.21
N GLN A 484 -2.61 -2.49 -10.37
CA GLN A 484 -1.87 -1.22 -10.50
C GLN A 484 -0.75 -1.29 -11.55
N GLY A 485 -0.28 -2.49 -11.86
CA GLY A 485 1.02 -2.71 -12.48
C GLY A 485 1.06 -2.91 -13.99
N GLY A 486 -0.05 -3.09 -14.67
CA GLY A 486 -0.04 -3.41 -16.11
C GLY A 486 0.87 -4.60 -16.41
N VAL A 487 0.54 -5.78 -15.90
CA VAL A 487 1.37 -6.99 -15.96
C VAL A 487 0.63 -8.17 -16.58
N VAL A 488 1.39 -9.15 -17.06
CA VAL A 488 0.88 -10.49 -17.38
C VAL A 488 1.10 -11.37 -16.16
N MET A 489 0.02 -11.91 -15.60
CA MET A 489 0.08 -12.88 -14.50
C MET A 489 0.06 -14.30 -15.04
N LEU A 490 0.98 -15.13 -14.59
CA LEU A 490 1.07 -16.55 -14.89
C LEU A 490 0.87 -17.35 -13.61
N PHE A 491 -0.30 -17.95 -13.44
CA PHE A 491 -0.58 -18.89 -12.37
C PHE A 491 -0.17 -20.30 -12.83
N ASP A 492 0.95 -20.77 -12.30
CA ASP A 492 1.52 -22.07 -12.68
C ASP A 492 1.01 -23.17 -11.78
N GLU A 493 0.96 -24.40 -12.32
CA GLU A 493 0.54 -25.61 -11.60
C GLU A 493 -0.86 -25.53 -10.96
N ALA A 494 -1.85 -25.11 -11.74
CA ALA A 494 -3.22 -24.96 -11.26
C ALA A 494 -3.81 -26.25 -10.67
N GLU A 495 -3.27 -27.40 -11.03
CA GLU A 495 -3.63 -28.70 -10.44
C GLU A 495 -3.44 -28.74 -8.92
N ALA A 496 -2.59 -27.90 -8.34
CA ALA A 496 -2.43 -27.80 -6.89
C ALA A 496 -3.72 -27.34 -6.19
N LEU A 497 -4.51 -26.48 -6.84
CA LEU A 497 -5.83 -26.03 -6.35
C LEU A 497 -6.95 -27.01 -6.69
N PHE A 498 -6.79 -27.80 -7.75
CA PHE A 498 -7.85 -28.68 -8.25
C PHE A 498 -7.74 -30.12 -7.75
N GLY A 499 -6.93 -30.40 -6.70
CA GLY A 499 -6.62 -31.71 -6.14
C GLY A 499 -7.68 -32.78 -6.38
N LYS A 500 -7.31 -34.03 -6.55
CA LYS A 500 -8.20 -35.15 -6.95
C LYS A 500 -9.56 -35.04 -6.27
N ARG A 501 -10.62 -34.74 -7.03
CA ARG A 501 -12.00 -34.95 -6.61
C ARG A 501 -12.21 -36.43 -6.31
N SER A 502 -11.82 -36.86 -5.12
CA SER A 502 -12.44 -38.04 -4.49
C SER A 502 -13.78 -37.56 -3.94
N GLU A 503 -14.81 -38.36 -4.10
CA GLU A 503 -16.17 -38.11 -3.63
C GLU A 503 -16.17 -37.39 -2.28
N VAL A 504 -16.90 -36.26 -2.19
CA VAL A 504 -17.02 -35.37 -1.03
C VAL A 504 -17.20 -36.21 0.25
N ARG A 505 -16.13 -36.45 0.99
CA ARG A 505 -16.15 -37.14 2.28
C ARG A 505 -15.59 -36.31 3.44
N ASP A 506 -14.90 -35.18 3.17
CA ASP A 506 -14.32 -34.37 4.22
C ASP A 506 -14.52 -32.85 4.03
N SER A 507 -14.47 -32.11 5.15
CA SER A 507 -14.58 -30.65 5.20
C SER A 507 -13.49 -29.95 4.35
N HIS A 508 -12.32 -30.56 4.16
CA HIS A 508 -11.23 -30.05 3.31
C HIS A 508 -11.63 -29.88 1.83
N ASP A 509 -12.46 -30.75 1.27
CA ASP A 509 -12.89 -30.67 -0.14
C ASP A 509 -13.84 -29.49 -0.43
N ARG A 510 -14.57 -29.02 0.58
CA ARG A 510 -15.43 -27.83 0.47
C ARG A 510 -14.62 -26.55 0.38
N TYR A 511 -13.50 -26.45 1.10
CA TYR A 511 -12.66 -25.26 1.13
C TYR A 511 -11.85 -25.08 -0.16
N ALA A 512 -11.30 -26.15 -0.72
CA ALA A 512 -10.64 -26.12 -2.01
C ALA A 512 -11.55 -25.58 -3.14
N ASN A 513 -12.85 -25.92 -3.12
CA ASN A 513 -13.81 -25.40 -4.09
C ASN A 513 -14.09 -23.88 -3.91
N ILE A 514 -13.98 -23.36 -2.69
CA ILE A 514 -14.16 -21.93 -2.39
C ILE A 514 -12.95 -21.15 -2.91
N GLU A 515 -11.74 -21.62 -2.66
CA GLU A 515 -10.49 -20.98 -3.12
C GLU A 515 -10.39 -20.91 -4.65
N VAL A 516 -10.77 -22.01 -5.32
CA VAL A 516 -10.88 -22.06 -6.78
C VAL A 516 -11.92 -21.07 -7.29
N GLY A 517 -13.09 -21.02 -6.64
CA GLY A 517 -14.15 -20.08 -6.98
C GLY A 517 -13.69 -18.63 -6.84
N TYR A 518 -12.93 -18.33 -5.80
CA TYR A 518 -12.36 -17.01 -5.55
C TYR A 518 -11.32 -16.62 -6.62
N LEU A 519 -10.35 -17.51 -6.93
CA LEU A 519 -9.37 -17.29 -7.98
C LEU A 519 -10.04 -16.94 -9.32
N LEU A 520 -11.05 -17.74 -9.72
CA LEU A 520 -11.79 -17.48 -10.96
C LEU A 520 -12.51 -16.15 -10.96
N GLN A 521 -13.19 -15.84 -9.87
CA GLN A 521 -13.89 -14.57 -9.73
C GLN A 521 -12.93 -13.39 -9.89
N ARG A 522 -11.73 -13.48 -9.27
CA ARG A 522 -10.71 -12.45 -9.39
C ARG A 522 -10.14 -12.38 -10.82
N MET A 523 -9.91 -13.52 -11.47
CA MET A 523 -9.46 -13.56 -12.87
C MET A 523 -10.48 -12.96 -13.85
N GLU A 524 -11.79 -13.17 -13.61
CA GLU A 524 -12.86 -12.56 -14.42
C GLU A 524 -12.92 -11.03 -14.26
N GLN A 525 -12.57 -10.52 -13.07
CA GLN A 525 -12.60 -9.10 -12.74
C GLN A 525 -11.30 -8.38 -13.11
N PHE A 526 -10.19 -9.13 -13.16
CA PHE A 526 -8.87 -8.57 -13.41
C PHE A 526 -8.77 -7.91 -14.78
N GLN A 527 -8.38 -6.67 -14.83
CA GLN A 527 -8.34 -5.91 -16.08
C GLN A 527 -7.07 -6.15 -16.93
N GLY A 528 -6.08 -6.87 -16.41
CA GLY A 528 -4.89 -7.31 -17.15
C GLY A 528 -5.05 -8.66 -17.83
N VAL A 529 -3.92 -9.28 -18.18
CA VAL A 529 -3.87 -10.64 -18.76
C VAL A 529 -3.51 -11.64 -17.66
N ALA A 530 -4.41 -12.57 -17.37
CA ALA A 530 -4.20 -13.65 -16.41
C ALA A 530 -4.19 -15.00 -17.14
N ILE A 531 -3.07 -15.71 -17.02
CA ILE A 531 -2.85 -17.01 -17.67
C ILE A 531 -2.79 -18.07 -16.56
N LEU A 532 -3.59 -19.11 -16.71
CA LEU A 532 -3.58 -20.27 -15.85
C LEU A 532 -2.96 -21.44 -16.61
N THR A 533 -1.96 -22.12 -16.04
CA THR A 533 -1.39 -23.32 -16.66
C THR A 533 -1.80 -24.59 -15.93
N THR A 534 -2.00 -25.68 -16.65
CA THR A 534 -2.23 -27.00 -16.09
C THR A 534 -1.61 -28.09 -16.95
N ASN A 535 -1.14 -29.14 -16.30
CA ASN A 535 -0.65 -30.32 -16.98
C ASN A 535 -1.78 -31.31 -17.35
N THR A 536 -2.97 -31.16 -16.74
CA THR A 536 -4.08 -32.10 -16.89
C THR A 536 -5.41 -31.38 -17.08
N LYS A 537 -5.81 -31.18 -18.34
CA LYS A 537 -7.09 -30.54 -18.70
C LYS A 537 -8.32 -31.25 -18.11
N ALA A 538 -8.23 -32.57 -17.93
CA ALA A 538 -9.32 -33.40 -17.43
C ALA A 538 -9.65 -33.14 -15.93
N SER A 539 -8.74 -32.53 -15.17
CA SER A 539 -8.97 -32.14 -13.77
C SER A 539 -9.87 -30.91 -13.64
N LEU A 540 -10.05 -30.14 -14.71
CA LEU A 540 -10.81 -28.90 -14.73
C LEU A 540 -12.28 -29.16 -15.10
N ASP A 541 -13.20 -28.67 -14.27
CA ASP A 541 -14.65 -28.75 -14.52
C ASP A 541 -15.04 -27.95 -15.78
N LYS A 542 -16.03 -28.46 -16.52
CA LYS A 542 -16.60 -27.75 -17.67
C LYS A 542 -17.17 -26.37 -17.30
N ALA A 543 -17.71 -26.23 -16.08
CA ALA A 543 -18.20 -24.95 -15.59
C ALA A 543 -17.06 -23.92 -15.40
N PHE A 544 -15.88 -24.41 -15.00
CA PHE A 544 -14.64 -23.62 -14.90
C PHE A 544 -14.16 -23.15 -16.26
N GLN A 545 -14.06 -24.06 -17.24
CA GLN A 545 -13.59 -23.75 -18.58
C GLN A 545 -14.46 -22.69 -19.28
N ARG A 546 -15.76 -22.65 -19.00
CA ARG A 546 -16.70 -21.65 -19.57
C ARG A 546 -16.50 -20.23 -19.04
N ARG A 547 -15.81 -20.07 -17.92
CA ARG A 547 -15.51 -18.77 -17.30
C ARG A 547 -14.22 -18.16 -17.83
N LEU A 548 -13.36 -18.97 -18.45
CA LEU A 548 -12.13 -18.50 -19.07
C LEU A 548 -12.41 -18.07 -20.52
N ARG A 549 -11.89 -16.93 -20.89
CA ARG A 549 -12.14 -16.32 -22.21
C ARG A 549 -11.42 -17.05 -23.33
N PHE A 550 -10.20 -17.53 -23.06
CA PHE A 550 -9.37 -18.26 -24.01
C PHE A 550 -8.98 -19.63 -23.41
N SER A 551 -8.92 -20.63 -24.29
CA SER A 551 -8.36 -21.95 -23.94
C SER A 551 -7.43 -22.36 -25.08
N VAL A 552 -6.15 -22.60 -24.74
CA VAL A 552 -5.10 -23.01 -25.68
C VAL A 552 -4.56 -24.35 -25.24
N ASP A 553 -4.62 -25.32 -26.14
CA ASP A 553 -4.05 -26.63 -25.90
C ASP A 553 -2.61 -26.68 -26.41
N PHE A 554 -1.72 -27.21 -25.60
CA PHE A 554 -0.32 -27.42 -25.92
C PHE A 554 -0.09 -28.92 -26.14
N PRO A 555 -0.35 -29.43 -27.34
CA PRO A 555 -0.24 -30.85 -27.58
C PRO A 555 1.22 -31.31 -27.54
N TYR A 556 1.39 -32.60 -27.46
CA TYR A 556 2.71 -33.20 -27.65
C TYR A 556 3.18 -32.93 -29.09
N PRO A 557 4.41 -32.41 -29.32
CA PRO A 557 4.82 -31.96 -30.64
C PRO A 557 4.92 -33.12 -31.64
N GLY A 558 4.34 -32.96 -32.82
CA GLY A 558 4.48 -33.86 -33.94
C GLY A 558 5.90 -33.85 -34.55
N ALA A 559 6.17 -34.70 -35.53
CA ALA A 559 7.51 -34.80 -36.11
C ALA A 559 7.98 -33.48 -36.79
N ALA A 560 7.09 -32.80 -37.51
CA ALA A 560 7.42 -31.51 -38.14
C ALA A 560 7.68 -30.40 -37.10
N GLU A 561 6.92 -30.40 -36.01
CA GLU A 561 7.14 -29.44 -34.91
C GLU A 561 8.44 -29.75 -34.17
N ARG A 562 8.75 -31.03 -33.87
CA ARG A 562 10.02 -31.42 -33.28
C ARG A 562 11.22 -31.04 -34.14
N GLU A 563 11.14 -31.19 -35.44
CA GLU A 563 12.18 -30.75 -36.35
C GLU A 563 12.43 -29.23 -36.25
N ARG A 564 11.36 -28.43 -36.18
CA ARG A 564 11.45 -26.98 -36.00
C ARG A 564 12.05 -26.63 -34.63
N ILE A 565 11.68 -27.36 -33.56
CA ILE A 565 12.23 -27.18 -32.23
C ILE A 565 13.73 -27.51 -32.19
N TRP A 566 14.16 -28.63 -32.85
CA TRP A 566 15.57 -29.00 -32.92
C TRP A 566 16.44 -27.97 -33.65
N ARG A 567 15.96 -27.42 -34.73
CA ARG A 567 16.66 -26.36 -35.48
C ARG A 567 16.89 -25.12 -34.64
N ARG A 568 16.06 -24.85 -33.64
CA ARG A 568 16.14 -23.68 -32.76
C ARG A 568 16.85 -23.96 -31.45
N ALA A 569 16.78 -25.19 -30.98
CA ALA A 569 17.44 -25.60 -29.74
C ALA A 569 18.97 -25.49 -29.80
N ILE A 570 19.54 -25.52 -31.00
CA ILE A 570 20.98 -25.38 -31.23
C ILE A 570 21.23 -24.00 -31.83
N PRO A 571 21.85 -23.06 -31.06
CA PRO A 571 22.19 -21.73 -31.57
C PRO A 571 23.11 -21.79 -32.79
N SER A 572 22.93 -20.88 -33.74
CA SER A 572 23.76 -20.80 -34.96
C SER A 572 25.25 -20.59 -34.72
N GLN A 573 25.61 -20.06 -33.55
CA GLN A 573 27.00 -19.85 -33.11
C GLN A 573 27.65 -21.13 -32.59
N THR A 574 26.87 -22.20 -32.33
CA THR A 574 27.42 -23.47 -31.80
C THR A 574 28.22 -24.17 -32.88
N PRO A 575 29.52 -24.45 -32.66
CA PRO A 575 30.29 -25.27 -33.60
C PRO A 575 29.61 -26.64 -33.73
N SER A 576 29.12 -26.97 -34.92
CA SER A 576 28.37 -28.20 -35.12
C SER A 576 28.79 -28.89 -36.42
N SER A 577 28.74 -30.23 -36.47
CA SER A 577 29.09 -31.04 -37.62
C SER A 577 28.08 -32.18 -37.78
N GLY A 578 27.51 -32.31 -38.99
CA GLY A 578 26.70 -33.45 -39.38
C GLY A 578 25.35 -33.57 -38.65
N ILE A 579 24.82 -32.47 -38.09
CA ILE A 579 23.53 -32.48 -37.40
C ILE A 579 22.39 -32.49 -38.42
N ASP A 580 21.49 -33.49 -38.31
CA ASP A 580 20.31 -33.62 -39.12
C ASP A 580 19.03 -33.49 -38.26
N PRO A 581 18.38 -32.32 -38.28
CA PRO A 581 17.17 -32.08 -37.50
C PRO A 581 16.01 -33.02 -37.86
N ALA A 582 15.91 -33.48 -39.09
CA ALA A 582 14.85 -34.39 -39.51
C ALA A 582 15.01 -35.78 -38.87
N ARG A 583 16.26 -36.24 -38.70
CA ARG A 583 16.55 -37.48 -37.96
C ARG A 583 16.30 -37.29 -36.46
N LEU A 584 16.72 -36.16 -35.90
CA LEU A 584 16.48 -35.83 -34.50
C LEU A 584 14.99 -35.78 -34.16
N ALA A 585 14.15 -35.36 -35.10
CA ALA A 585 12.71 -35.29 -34.98
C ALA A 585 12.02 -36.66 -34.82
N GLN A 586 12.71 -37.76 -35.14
CA GLN A 586 12.19 -39.12 -34.86
C GLN A 586 12.10 -39.45 -33.37
N LEU A 587 12.90 -38.76 -32.56
CA LEU A 587 12.86 -38.90 -31.12
C LEU A 587 11.58 -38.26 -30.58
N HIS A 588 10.73 -39.08 -29.94
CA HIS A 588 9.46 -38.62 -29.38
C HIS A 588 9.69 -37.94 -28.01
N MET A 589 9.92 -36.63 -28.00
CA MET A 589 10.19 -35.85 -26.80
C MET A 589 9.47 -34.50 -26.82
N THR A 590 9.27 -33.90 -25.66
CA THR A 590 8.71 -32.55 -25.55
C THR A 590 9.77 -31.50 -25.90
N GLY A 591 9.34 -30.26 -26.17
CA GLY A 591 10.25 -29.15 -26.45
C GLY A 591 11.24 -28.89 -25.32
N GLY A 592 10.82 -29.04 -24.07
CA GLY A 592 11.69 -28.93 -22.89
C GLY A 592 12.80 -29.99 -22.87
N ASN A 593 12.44 -31.26 -23.12
CA ASN A 593 13.44 -32.34 -23.21
C ASN A 593 14.41 -32.12 -24.36
N ILE A 594 13.92 -31.68 -25.54
CA ILE A 594 14.77 -31.37 -26.68
C ILE A 594 15.80 -30.29 -26.35
N ARG A 595 15.38 -29.22 -25.67
CA ARG A 595 16.27 -28.15 -25.21
C ARG A 595 17.34 -28.67 -24.22
N ASN A 596 16.94 -29.49 -23.25
CA ASN A 596 17.86 -30.10 -22.31
C ASN A 596 18.88 -31.00 -22.99
N ILE A 597 18.45 -31.83 -23.94
CA ILE A 597 19.33 -32.69 -24.71
C ILE A 597 20.34 -31.86 -25.51
N ALA A 598 19.88 -30.82 -26.22
CA ALA A 598 20.74 -29.94 -26.99
C ALA A 598 21.80 -29.26 -26.11
N LEU A 599 21.40 -28.78 -24.94
CA LEU A 599 22.29 -28.12 -23.98
C LEU A 599 23.32 -29.12 -23.40
N ASN A 600 22.87 -30.28 -22.96
CA ASN A 600 23.76 -31.31 -22.41
C ASN A 600 24.74 -31.82 -23.47
N ALA A 601 24.29 -32.04 -24.71
CA ALA A 601 25.15 -32.43 -25.81
C ALA A 601 26.22 -31.36 -26.14
N ALA A 602 25.86 -30.07 -26.03
CA ALA A 602 26.80 -28.97 -26.20
C ALA A 602 27.88 -28.97 -25.10
N PHE A 603 27.53 -29.28 -23.84
CA PHE A 603 28.52 -29.46 -22.78
C PHE A 603 29.46 -30.64 -23.02
N LEU A 604 28.93 -31.80 -23.48
CA LEU A 604 29.75 -32.95 -23.82
C LEU A 604 30.72 -32.64 -24.96
N ALA A 605 30.26 -31.93 -25.99
CA ALA A 605 31.07 -31.48 -27.10
C ALA A 605 32.18 -30.49 -26.64
N ALA A 606 31.86 -29.57 -25.77
CA ALA A 606 32.79 -28.60 -25.22
C ALA A 606 33.88 -29.27 -24.34
N GLU A 607 33.51 -30.27 -23.54
CA GLU A 607 34.44 -31.04 -22.71
C GLU A 607 35.50 -31.78 -23.56
N THR A 608 35.07 -32.32 -24.69
CA THR A 608 35.98 -33.02 -25.62
C THR A 608 36.70 -32.08 -26.59
N GLY A 609 36.37 -30.78 -26.59
CA GLY A 609 36.93 -29.81 -27.56
C GLY A 609 36.51 -30.07 -29.01
N GLN A 610 35.44 -30.81 -29.24
CA GLN A 610 34.95 -31.19 -30.57
C GLN A 610 33.68 -30.40 -30.95
N PRO A 611 33.39 -30.24 -32.24
CA PRO A 611 32.10 -29.72 -32.69
C PRO A 611 30.97 -30.62 -32.21
N LEU A 612 29.82 -30.00 -31.88
CA LEU A 612 28.57 -30.71 -31.56
C LEU A 612 28.18 -31.66 -32.71
N SER A 613 28.01 -32.94 -32.40
CA SER A 613 27.72 -34.00 -33.39
C SER A 613 26.53 -34.85 -32.97
N MET A 614 26.05 -35.71 -33.87
CA MET A 614 24.96 -36.66 -33.59
C MET A 614 25.28 -37.62 -32.47
N SER A 615 26.58 -38.00 -32.26
CA SER A 615 27.00 -38.87 -31.17
C SER A 615 26.82 -38.20 -29.78
N HIS A 616 27.18 -36.91 -29.64
CA HIS A 616 26.92 -36.16 -28.41
C HIS A 616 25.43 -36.03 -28.11
N LEU A 617 24.61 -35.75 -29.14
CA LEU A 617 23.15 -35.70 -29.01
C LEU A 617 22.56 -37.05 -28.60
N ARG A 618 23.09 -38.17 -29.11
CA ARG A 618 22.67 -39.51 -28.72
C ARG A 618 22.95 -39.79 -27.25
N GLU A 619 24.14 -39.45 -26.81
CA GLU A 619 24.56 -39.63 -25.41
C GLU A 619 23.69 -38.79 -24.46
N ALA A 620 23.48 -37.51 -24.77
CA ALA A 620 22.60 -36.62 -24.00
C ALA A 620 21.15 -37.10 -24.02
N ALA A 621 20.66 -37.64 -25.15
CA ALA A 621 19.31 -38.20 -25.25
C ALA A 621 19.13 -39.43 -24.34
N ASN A 622 20.13 -40.31 -24.26
CA ASN A 622 20.09 -41.44 -23.36
C ASN A 622 20.06 -41.02 -21.87
N LEU A 623 20.81 -39.96 -21.51
CA LEU A 623 20.80 -39.40 -20.16
C LEU A 623 19.42 -38.80 -19.81
N GLU A 624 18.81 -38.07 -20.72
CA GLU A 624 17.48 -37.48 -20.52
C GLU A 624 16.38 -38.56 -20.45
N ALA A 625 16.52 -39.62 -21.28
CA ALA A 625 15.61 -40.77 -21.26
C ALA A 625 15.67 -41.55 -19.93
N ALA A 626 16.88 -41.72 -19.37
CA ALA A 626 17.05 -42.34 -18.07
C ALA A 626 16.41 -41.52 -16.95
N LYS A 627 16.53 -40.20 -17.01
CA LYS A 627 15.89 -39.27 -16.06
C LYS A 627 14.37 -39.32 -16.11
N THR A 628 13.80 -39.51 -17.31
CA THR A 628 12.35 -39.51 -17.52
C THR A 628 11.72 -40.93 -17.47
N GLU A 629 12.50 -41.93 -17.11
CA GLU A 629 12.13 -43.36 -17.06
C GLU A 629 11.53 -43.87 -18.37
N ARG A 630 11.88 -43.24 -19.49
CA ARG A 630 11.38 -43.57 -20.82
C ARG A 630 12.52 -44.16 -21.68
N PRO A 631 12.56 -45.46 -21.91
CA PRO A 631 13.58 -46.05 -22.77
C PRO A 631 13.43 -45.56 -24.21
N ILE A 632 14.54 -45.17 -24.84
CA ILE A 632 14.58 -44.80 -26.25
C ILE A 632 14.58 -46.10 -27.07
N ALA A 633 13.66 -46.20 -28.01
CA ALA A 633 13.67 -47.33 -28.94
C ALA A 633 14.82 -47.22 -29.93
N ALA A 634 15.47 -48.33 -30.27
CA ALA A 634 16.57 -48.34 -31.27
C ALA A 634 16.19 -47.73 -32.64
N THR A 635 14.89 -47.76 -32.96
CA THR A 635 14.33 -47.11 -34.17
C THR A 635 14.35 -45.59 -34.12
N GLU A 636 14.26 -44.97 -32.93
CA GLU A 636 14.24 -43.51 -32.74
C GLU A 636 15.62 -42.88 -32.91
N THR A 637 16.70 -43.63 -32.67
CA THR A 637 18.10 -43.16 -32.79
C THR A 637 18.86 -43.83 -33.92
N ARG A 638 18.16 -44.46 -34.83
CA ARG A 638 18.74 -45.10 -35.99
C ARG A 638 19.45 -44.10 -36.90
N GLY A 639 20.78 -44.30 -37.12
CA GLY A 639 21.59 -43.39 -37.92
C GLY A 639 22.15 -42.16 -37.21
N TRP A 640 22.20 -42.21 -35.84
CA TRP A 640 22.86 -41.20 -35.00
C TRP A 640 24.32 -41.59 -34.71
N GLU A 641 24.94 -42.33 -35.57
CA GLU A 641 26.36 -42.75 -35.46
C GLU A 641 27.30 -41.66 -35.97
#